data_7014183832e9041173be42265ed2420b
#
_entry.id   7014183832e9041173be42265ed2420b
#
_cell.length_a   1.000
_cell.length_b   1.000
_cell.length_c   1.000
_cell.angle_alpha   90.00
_cell.angle_beta   90.00
_cell.angle_gamma   90.00
#
_symmetry.space_group_name_H-M   'P 1'
#
loop_
_entity.id
_entity.type
_entity.pdbx_description
1 polymer ?
#
loop_
_entity_poly.entity_id
_entity_poly.type
_entity_poly.pdbx_seq_one_letter_code
_entity_poly.pdbx_strand_id
1 'polypeptide(L)'
;RIAFLSDHEGVGNLYSCAHDGSDLRRHTDHAEFYARHAAGDGTRIVYQCAGELWLVDDLSPGAVPHRLDVHLCGPRAGRRTYQVPAAQHVDGVCVDETGRASAVVVRGSLHWLTHRDGPARTLTDTPGVRVRLPEMLGESGQVAYVTDAEGEDAVEIAHLPRASGARPPRRLAAGRLGRVLEMVADPAGERLALASHDGRLLLVRVGETEGQESQEEQAGQEGQEGQEEQEGQAGQSVACDVTELIRSVNGPVRDLAFSPDGAWLTWSHPGIGRSLRQIRMARIAGPDTGPVLDVTDGRFEDENPVFTRDGRYLAFLSWRGFDPVYDVHTGDLSFPLGCRPYLVTLSSATPSPFALNPEGRPAAGGLDPVGYEDEAGDGTVTVEVEGLASRVTPFPVTASKYSALHPVAGGGLVWLRWPISGALGETFANPDDLSGRPTLEHFNVGRAQKSELVGDLDWFAVSGDGTRLVVMDEGDLRAVPATEAGDGDSTVWIDLRRILHQVDPAAEWRQSFDEAGRIIRAHFWDPGMCGIDWDAILAQYRPLVERVASPDEFADLLREVLGELGTSHAYVAAARRNEGPPHYQRPQGLLGADLVCREGQWVVRRILPGDSSDSRARSPLAGSGIREGAVLTHVDGRAVDPLTGPYPLLAGAGGTTVELTFAPAGESGGGAARRVAVVPLVDDRPLRYQHWVARRREVVRELSGGKCGYLHIPDMGGSGWAQFNRDLRGEVFRPALIVDVRGNAGGHISELVVEKLTRTILGWDVTRDAQPVSYASDAPRGPVVALADEATASDGDMITAAFKLLGLGPVVGQRTWGGVVGMTGRHRLGDGTVITVPMNAAWFAAYGWSVENRGVDPDLEALRTPLDWAEGRHAQLDDAVHLALTLLAERPAAAPPAHTDIPDRTRPKLPPRNGQD
;
A
#
# COMPACT_ATOMS: atom_id res chain seq x y z
N ARG A 1 -3.87 0.16 46.53
CA ARG A 1 -2.95 -0.46 45.55
C ARG A 1 -3.34 -0.05 44.14
N ILE A 2 -2.38 -0.05 43.24
CA ILE A 2 -2.57 0.13 41.82
C ILE A 2 -2.47 -1.26 41.18
N ALA A 3 -3.50 -1.69 40.47
CA ALA A 3 -3.50 -2.93 39.70
C ALA A 3 -3.24 -2.61 38.22
N PHE A 4 -2.44 -3.43 37.56
CA PHE A 4 -2.07 -3.27 36.15
C PHE A 4 -1.71 -4.60 35.50
N LEU A 5 -1.71 -4.63 34.18
CA LEU A 5 -1.20 -5.75 33.37
C LEU A 5 0.23 -5.44 32.94
N SER A 6 1.10 -6.43 32.98
CA SER A 6 2.47 -6.32 32.52
C SER A 6 3.00 -7.66 32.03
N ASP A 7 3.84 -7.59 31.01
CA ASP A 7 4.55 -8.71 30.39
C ASP A 7 6.06 -8.70 30.71
N HIS A 8 6.50 -7.93 31.71
CA HIS A 8 7.91 -7.76 32.03
C HIS A 8 8.62 -9.05 32.48
N GLU A 9 7.86 -10.10 32.85
CA GLU A 9 8.37 -11.45 33.17
C GLU A 9 8.09 -12.44 31.99
N GLY A 10 7.73 -11.95 30.81
CA GLY A 10 7.45 -12.74 29.62
C GLY A 10 6.01 -12.59 29.14
N VAL A 11 5.09 -13.46 29.56
CA VAL A 11 3.68 -13.38 29.19
C VAL A 11 2.93 -12.38 30.09
N GLY A 12 1.99 -11.62 29.50
CA GLY A 12 1.20 -10.64 30.23
C GLY A 12 0.36 -11.25 31.36
N ASN A 13 0.59 -10.76 32.58
CA ASN A 13 -0.09 -11.19 33.78
C ASN A 13 -0.62 -9.99 34.57
N LEU A 14 -1.50 -10.26 35.59
CA LEU A 14 -2.01 -9.25 36.48
C LEU A 14 -1.05 -9.02 37.66
N TYR A 15 -0.66 -7.76 37.85
CA TYR A 15 0.19 -7.30 38.92
C TYR A 15 -0.50 -6.22 39.75
N SER A 16 0.04 -5.99 40.97
CA SER A 16 -0.29 -4.80 41.75
C SER A 16 0.92 -4.29 42.50
N CYS A 17 0.93 -2.99 42.80
CA CYS A 17 1.94 -2.34 43.67
C CYS A 17 1.29 -1.36 44.65
N ALA A 18 2.04 -0.90 45.63
CA ALA A 18 1.65 0.25 46.42
C ALA A 18 1.64 1.54 45.60
N HIS A 19 1.04 2.63 46.10
CA HIS A 19 0.93 3.90 45.37
C HIS A 19 2.29 4.54 45.02
N ASP A 20 3.35 4.18 45.75
CA ASP A 20 4.73 4.62 45.54
C ASP A 20 5.55 3.68 44.67
N GLY A 21 4.91 2.65 44.07
CA GLY A 21 5.56 1.64 43.26
C GLY A 21 6.19 0.48 44.02
N SER A 22 6.24 0.55 45.36
CA SER A 22 6.77 -0.53 46.21
C SER A 22 5.80 -1.72 46.31
N ASP A 23 6.27 -2.83 46.93
CA ASP A 23 5.48 -4.05 47.16
C ASP A 23 4.79 -4.57 45.89
N LEU A 24 5.60 -4.78 44.84
CA LEU A 24 5.14 -5.39 43.56
C LEU A 24 4.73 -6.83 43.79
N ARG A 25 3.52 -7.19 43.34
CA ARG A 25 2.97 -8.56 43.48
C ARG A 25 2.39 -9.02 42.14
N ARG A 26 2.67 -10.27 41.78
CA ARG A 26 1.99 -10.96 40.69
C ARG A 26 0.78 -11.73 41.24
N HIS A 27 -0.35 -11.67 40.55
CA HIS A 27 -1.62 -12.29 40.97
C HIS A 27 -2.08 -13.40 40.05
N THR A 28 -1.48 -13.54 38.86
CA THR A 28 -1.81 -14.58 37.86
C THR A 28 -0.56 -15.21 37.31
N ASP A 29 -0.64 -16.48 36.90
CA ASP A 29 0.48 -17.28 36.38
C ASP A 29 0.18 -17.85 34.99
N HIS A 30 -0.36 -17.04 34.09
CA HIS A 30 -0.54 -17.43 32.70
C HIS A 30 0.80 -17.55 32.00
N ALA A 31 1.03 -18.66 31.31
CA ALA A 31 2.28 -18.96 30.61
C ALA A 31 2.13 -19.07 29.08
N GLU A 32 0.91 -19.26 28.58
CA GLU A 32 0.64 -19.46 27.15
C GLU A 32 -0.01 -18.23 26.51
N PHE A 33 -0.97 -17.60 27.18
CA PHE A 33 -1.73 -16.49 26.61
C PHE A 33 -1.69 -15.27 27.53
N TYR A 34 -1.69 -14.09 26.95
CA TYR A 34 -1.63 -12.83 27.67
C TYR A 34 -2.94 -12.50 28.38
N ALA A 35 -2.88 -12.09 29.64
CA ALA A 35 -3.97 -11.42 30.33
C ALA A 35 -4.18 -10.02 29.74
N ARG A 36 -5.43 -9.68 29.37
CA ARG A 36 -5.79 -8.43 28.70
C ARG A 36 -7.05 -7.81 29.30
N HIS A 37 -7.28 -6.53 29.03
CA HIS A 37 -8.51 -5.81 29.33
C HIS A 37 -8.98 -5.93 30.79
N ALA A 38 -8.06 -5.72 31.76
CA ALA A 38 -8.42 -5.78 33.15
C ALA A 38 -9.33 -4.62 33.57
N ALA A 39 -10.39 -4.95 34.32
CA ALA A 39 -11.31 -3.99 34.92
C ALA A 39 -11.63 -4.39 36.36
N GLY A 40 -11.83 -3.42 37.26
CA GLY A 40 -12.06 -3.69 38.66
C GLY A 40 -13.20 -2.88 39.26
N ASP A 41 -13.85 -3.45 40.32
CA ASP A 41 -14.87 -2.80 41.09
C ASP A 41 -14.36 -2.17 42.40
N GLY A 42 -13.05 -2.11 42.56
CA GLY A 42 -12.36 -1.67 43.78
C GLY A 42 -11.91 -2.80 44.71
N THR A 43 -12.41 -4.01 44.53
CA THR A 43 -12.02 -5.21 45.27
C THR A 43 -11.62 -6.34 44.32
N ARG A 44 -12.51 -6.68 43.37
CA ARG A 44 -12.34 -7.75 42.41
C ARG A 44 -11.78 -7.20 41.10
N ILE A 45 -11.08 -8.05 40.36
CA ILE A 45 -10.56 -7.72 39.04
C ILE A 45 -10.99 -8.82 38.08
N VAL A 46 -11.70 -8.44 37.03
CA VAL A 46 -12.02 -9.29 35.88
C VAL A 46 -11.05 -8.94 34.74
N TYR A 47 -10.61 -9.95 33.99
CA TYR A 47 -9.74 -9.79 32.84
C TYR A 47 -9.99 -10.88 31.80
N GLN A 48 -9.51 -10.70 30.59
CA GLN A 48 -9.59 -11.67 29.50
C GLN A 48 -8.26 -12.44 29.38
N CYS A 49 -8.31 -13.75 29.14
CA CYS A 49 -7.17 -14.55 28.73
C CYS A 49 -7.65 -15.71 27.84
N ALA A 50 -7.01 -15.91 26.67
CA ALA A 50 -7.38 -16.92 25.67
C ALA A 50 -8.87 -16.90 25.26
N GLY A 51 -9.46 -15.71 25.16
CA GLY A 51 -10.89 -15.54 24.84
C GLY A 51 -11.85 -15.96 25.96
N GLU A 52 -11.36 -16.18 27.17
CA GLU A 52 -12.14 -16.49 28.39
C GLU A 52 -12.10 -15.30 29.34
N LEU A 53 -13.16 -15.15 30.17
CA LEU A 53 -13.19 -14.21 31.28
C LEU A 53 -12.66 -14.88 32.55
N TRP A 54 -11.76 -14.20 33.22
CA TRP A 54 -11.16 -14.62 34.47
C TRP A 54 -11.42 -13.59 35.58
N LEU A 55 -11.53 -14.06 36.78
CA LEU A 55 -11.78 -13.21 37.96
C LEU A 55 -10.75 -13.50 39.05
N VAL A 56 -10.23 -12.43 39.65
CA VAL A 56 -9.47 -12.43 40.89
C VAL A 56 -10.31 -11.73 41.96
N ASP A 57 -10.64 -12.41 43.04
CA ASP A 57 -11.56 -11.89 44.07
C ASP A 57 -10.98 -10.76 44.91
N ASP A 58 -9.67 -10.74 45.11
CA ASP A 58 -8.96 -9.66 45.80
C ASP A 58 -7.46 -9.65 45.45
N LEU A 59 -6.74 -8.64 45.87
CA LEU A 59 -5.30 -8.49 45.65
C LEU A 59 -4.43 -9.01 46.80
N SER A 60 -4.94 -9.99 47.59
CA SER A 60 -4.14 -10.64 48.62
C SER A 60 -3.07 -11.57 48.02
N PRO A 61 -1.99 -11.89 48.76
CA PRO A 61 -0.92 -12.75 48.27
C PRO A 61 -1.33 -14.20 47.96
N GLY A 62 -2.49 -14.63 48.39
CA GLY A 62 -3.01 -15.98 48.18
C GLY A 62 -4.25 -16.06 47.29
N ALA A 63 -4.64 -14.96 46.66
CA ALA A 63 -5.78 -14.94 45.75
C ALA A 63 -5.50 -15.83 44.53
N VAL A 64 -6.44 -16.70 44.19
CA VAL A 64 -6.32 -17.62 43.07
C VAL A 64 -7.27 -17.17 41.94
N PRO A 65 -6.76 -16.89 40.74
CA PRO A 65 -7.62 -16.56 39.62
C PRO A 65 -8.50 -17.75 39.23
N HIS A 66 -9.77 -17.51 38.90
CA HIS A 66 -10.67 -18.55 38.41
C HIS A 66 -11.39 -18.07 37.16
N ARG A 67 -11.63 -19.00 36.25
CA ARG A 67 -12.39 -18.75 35.04
C ARG A 67 -13.86 -18.58 35.31
N LEU A 68 -14.47 -17.56 34.71
CA LEU A 68 -15.93 -17.40 34.77
C LEU A 68 -16.55 -18.26 33.66
N ASP A 69 -17.51 -19.11 34.05
CA ASP A 69 -18.23 -19.96 33.13
C ASP A 69 -19.39 -19.15 32.50
N VAL A 70 -19.12 -18.59 31.32
CA VAL A 70 -20.09 -17.75 30.59
C VAL A 70 -20.68 -18.55 29.44
N HIS A 71 -21.97 -18.82 29.51
CA HIS A 71 -22.72 -19.49 28.47
C HIS A 71 -23.39 -18.48 27.53
N LEU A 72 -22.98 -18.44 26.28
CA LEU A 72 -23.63 -17.65 25.24
C LEU A 72 -24.83 -18.41 24.68
N CYS A 73 -26.04 -17.92 24.94
CA CYS A 73 -27.30 -18.52 24.53
C CYS A 73 -27.82 -17.96 23.18
N GLY A 74 -26.96 -17.56 22.29
CA GLY A 74 -27.34 -16.99 20.98
C GLY A 74 -27.09 -17.90 19.80
N PRO A 75 -27.70 -17.62 18.64
CA PRO A 75 -27.62 -18.47 17.44
C PRO A 75 -26.28 -18.35 16.69
N ARG A 76 -25.19 -17.82 17.20
CA ARG A 76 -23.90 -17.62 16.51
C ARG A 76 -24.08 -17.24 15.02
N ALA A 77 -24.87 -16.20 14.76
CA ALA A 77 -25.31 -15.81 13.41
C ALA A 77 -24.14 -15.56 12.45
N GLY A 78 -23.02 -15.04 12.95
CA GLY A 78 -21.82 -14.78 12.15
C GLY A 78 -21.10 -16.03 11.63
N ARG A 79 -21.41 -17.22 12.15
CA ARG A 79 -20.87 -18.50 11.65
C ARG A 79 -21.78 -19.20 10.64
N ARG A 80 -22.96 -18.65 10.38
CA ARG A 80 -23.88 -19.25 9.40
C ARG A 80 -23.39 -18.96 7.99
N THR A 81 -23.58 -19.94 7.13
CA THR A 81 -23.36 -19.76 5.69
C THR A 81 -24.26 -18.67 5.12
N TYR A 82 -23.72 -17.86 4.22
CA TYR A 82 -24.46 -16.80 3.53
C TYR A 82 -23.97 -16.65 2.10
N GLN A 83 -24.73 -15.97 1.26
CA GLN A 83 -24.37 -15.70 -0.12
C GLN A 83 -23.85 -14.28 -0.28
N VAL A 84 -22.87 -14.11 -1.17
CA VAL A 84 -22.29 -12.80 -1.52
C VAL A 84 -22.40 -12.55 -3.02
N PRO A 85 -22.55 -11.26 -3.44
CA PRO A 85 -22.51 -10.88 -4.85
C PRO A 85 -21.09 -11.03 -5.39
N ALA A 86 -20.94 -11.76 -6.50
CA ALA A 86 -19.63 -12.02 -7.09
C ALA A 86 -18.88 -10.75 -7.51
N ALA A 87 -19.57 -9.74 -8.03
CA ALA A 87 -18.98 -8.49 -8.55
C ALA A 87 -18.06 -7.77 -7.53
N GLN A 88 -18.34 -7.88 -6.23
CA GLN A 88 -17.55 -7.24 -5.17
C GLN A 88 -16.36 -8.08 -4.70
N HIS A 89 -16.23 -9.33 -5.21
CA HIS A 89 -15.28 -10.31 -4.70
C HIS A 89 -14.52 -11.04 -5.82
N VAL A 90 -14.39 -10.43 -7.00
CA VAL A 90 -13.56 -10.98 -8.08
C VAL A 90 -12.09 -10.79 -7.72
N ASP A 91 -11.36 -11.90 -7.58
CA ASP A 91 -9.94 -11.92 -7.22
C ASP A 91 -9.03 -12.23 -8.42
N GLY A 92 -9.58 -12.73 -9.53
CA GLY A 92 -8.82 -13.02 -10.74
C GLY A 92 -9.71 -13.48 -11.89
N VAL A 93 -9.27 -13.24 -13.11
CA VAL A 93 -9.98 -13.63 -14.34
C VAL A 93 -8.94 -14.06 -15.37
N CYS A 94 -9.15 -15.20 -16.00
CA CYS A 94 -8.49 -15.54 -17.26
C CYS A 94 -9.53 -15.76 -18.36
N VAL A 95 -9.21 -15.32 -19.56
CA VAL A 95 -10.12 -15.29 -20.71
C VAL A 95 -9.82 -16.46 -21.64
N ASP A 96 -10.84 -17.09 -22.21
CA ASP A 96 -10.64 -18.15 -23.17
C ASP A 96 -9.98 -17.65 -24.47
N GLU A 97 -9.59 -18.60 -25.34
CA GLU A 97 -8.91 -18.29 -26.59
C GLU A 97 -9.66 -17.25 -27.43
N THR A 98 -10.97 -17.32 -27.48
CA THR A 98 -11.82 -16.50 -28.38
C THR A 98 -12.42 -15.26 -27.74
N GLY A 99 -12.20 -15.02 -26.46
CA GLY A 99 -12.79 -13.90 -25.72
C GLY A 99 -14.31 -14.02 -25.53
N ARG A 100 -14.84 -15.26 -25.46
CA ARG A 100 -16.28 -15.54 -25.33
C ARG A 100 -16.68 -16.10 -23.98
N ALA A 101 -15.71 -16.51 -23.19
CA ALA A 101 -15.90 -17.03 -21.85
C ALA A 101 -14.68 -16.75 -20.99
N SER A 102 -14.86 -16.83 -19.67
CA SER A 102 -13.77 -16.62 -18.69
C SER A 102 -13.88 -17.58 -17.54
N ALA A 103 -12.74 -17.97 -16.99
CA ALA A 103 -12.68 -18.51 -15.64
C ALA A 103 -12.48 -17.35 -14.66
N VAL A 104 -13.36 -17.27 -13.66
CA VAL A 104 -13.42 -16.16 -12.71
C VAL A 104 -13.24 -16.70 -11.31
N VAL A 105 -12.26 -16.18 -10.59
CA VAL A 105 -12.08 -16.46 -9.16
C VAL A 105 -12.90 -15.48 -8.35
N VAL A 106 -13.79 -16.01 -7.54
CA VAL A 106 -14.64 -15.25 -6.62
C VAL A 106 -14.37 -15.75 -5.21
N ARG A 107 -13.72 -14.91 -4.38
CA ARG A 107 -13.44 -15.20 -2.98
C ARG A 107 -12.82 -16.60 -2.76
N GLY A 108 -11.84 -16.94 -3.59
CA GLY A 108 -11.13 -18.20 -3.53
C GLY A 108 -11.80 -19.40 -4.18
N SER A 109 -12.97 -19.26 -4.79
CA SER A 109 -13.64 -20.30 -5.60
C SER A 109 -13.55 -19.99 -7.08
N LEU A 110 -13.49 -21.02 -7.93
CA LEU A 110 -13.32 -20.87 -9.37
C LEU A 110 -14.62 -21.19 -10.12
N HIS A 111 -15.03 -20.27 -10.97
CA HIS A 111 -16.23 -20.37 -11.78
C HIS A 111 -15.92 -20.19 -13.27
N TRP A 112 -16.62 -20.92 -14.12
CA TRP A 112 -16.60 -20.75 -15.57
C TRP A 112 -17.85 -20.01 -16.04
N LEU A 113 -17.68 -18.97 -16.82
CA LEU A 113 -18.73 -18.03 -17.20
C LEU A 113 -18.64 -17.66 -18.67
N THR A 114 -19.67 -17.92 -19.46
CA THR A 114 -19.79 -17.40 -20.82
C THR A 114 -20.12 -15.92 -20.80
N HIS A 115 -19.58 -15.12 -21.74
CA HIS A 115 -19.78 -13.68 -21.73
C HIS A 115 -21.21 -13.29 -22.09
N ARG A 116 -21.81 -13.95 -23.07
CA ARG A 116 -23.23 -13.80 -23.37
C ARG A 116 -23.98 -14.99 -22.78
N ASP A 117 -25.25 -14.78 -22.51
CA ASP A 117 -26.22 -15.80 -22.10
C ASP A 117 -25.64 -17.18 -21.72
N GLY A 118 -26.30 -17.92 -20.92
CA GLY A 118 -25.85 -19.24 -20.47
C GLY A 118 -25.52 -19.26 -18.98
N PRO A 119 -25.34 -20.44 -18.41
CA PRO A 119 -25.13 -20.64 -16.98
C PRO A 119 -23.68 -20.28 -16.59
N ALA A 120 -23.49 -19.76 -15.36
CA ALA A 120 -22.23 -19.88 -14.67
C ALA A 120 -22.10 -21.29 -14.08
N ARG A 121 -20.91 -21.88 -14.16
CA ARG A 121 -20.61 -23.19 -13.60
C ARG A 121 -19.48 -23.10 -12.61
N THR A 122 -19.67 -23.67 -11.44
CA THR A 122 -18.60 -23.82 -10.47
C THR A 122 -17.66 -24.93 -10.90
N LEU A 123 -16.36 -24.64 -10.97
CA LEU A 123 -15.31 -25.62 -11.22
C LEU A 123 -14.78 -26.19 -9.91
N THR A 124 -14.59 -25.32 -8.90
CA THR A 124 -14.24 -25.71 -7.52
C THR A 124 -14.69 -24.63 -6.54
N ASP A 125 -15.30 -25.07 -5.44
CA ASP A 125 -15.79 -24.22 -4.34
C ASP A 125 -15.65 -24.93 -2.97
N THR A 126 -14.64 -25.78 -2.84
CA THR A 126 -14.39 -26.54 -1.60
C THR A 126 -14.20 -25.57 -0.42
N PRO A 127 -15.05 -25.65 0.62
CA PRO A 127 -14.91 -24.77 1.78
C PRO A 127 -13.54 -24.93 2.47
N GLY A 128 -12.88 -23.83 2.77
CA GLY A 128 -11.56 -23.85 3.40
C GLY A 128 -10.39 -24.11 2.45
N VAL A 129 -10.63 -24.06 1.15
CA VAL A 129 -9.58 -24.09 0.11
C VAL A 129 -9.62 -22.78 -0.67
N ARG A 130 -8.46 -22.20 -0.95
CA ARG A 130 -8.33 -20.97 -1.71
C ARG A 130 -7.70 -21.19 -3.06
N VAL A 131 -8.42 -20.79 -4.11
CA VAL A 131 -7.93 -20.74 -5.49
C VAL A 131 -7.42 -19.33 -5.82
N ARG A 132 -6.31 -19.26 -6.56
CA ARG A 132 -5.67 -18.01 -7.03
C ARG A 132 -5.07 -18.21 -8.41
N LEU A 133 -4.76 -17.11 -9.10
CA LEU A 133 -3.99 -17.07 -10.34
C LEU A 133 -4.50 -18.08 -11.40
N PRO A 134 -5.76 -17.94 -11.87
CA PRO A 134 -6.29 -18.80 -12.91
C PRO A 134 -5.59 -18.51 -14.24
N GLU A 135 -5.27 -19.56 -15.03
CA GLU A 135 -4.59 -19.46 -16.32
C GLU A 135 -5.15 -20.47 -17.31
N MET A 136 -5.46 -20.03 -18.51
CA MET A 136 -5.94 -20.94 -19.56
C MET A 136 -4.79 -21.72 -20.18
N LEU A 137 -4.98 -23.00 -20.41
CA LEU A 137 -3.99 -23.87 -21.06
C LEU A 137 -4.25 -23.95 -22.56
N GLY A 138 -3.92 -22.87 -23.29
CA GLY A 138 -4.13 -22.78 -24.73
C GLY A 138 -5.55 -23.15 -25.15
N GLU A 139 -5.71 -23.88 -26.24
CA GLU A 139 -7.01 -24.38 -26.73
C GLU A 139 -7.46 -25.71 -26.09
N SER A 140 -6.73 -26.24 -25.10
CA SER A 140 -6.98 -27.58 -24.54
C SER A 140 -8.33 -27.74 -23.83
N GLY A 141 -9.00 -26.63 -23.51
CA GLY A 141 -10.20 -26.62 -22.68
C GLY A 141 -9.91 -26.99 -21.22
N GLN A 142 -8.75 -26.62 -20.74
CA GLN A 142 -8.31 -26.76 -19.35
C GLN A 142 -7.93 -25.40 -18.78
N VAL A 143 -8.09 -25.28 -17.47
CA VAL A 143 -7.63 -24.11 -16.70
C VAL A 143 -6.73 -24.60 -15.57
N ALA A 144 -5.55 -23.99 -15.47
CA ALA A 144 -4.64 -24.16 -14.35
C ALA A 144 -4.91 -23.08 -13.31
N TYR A 145 -4.71 -23.38 -12.04
CA TYR A 145 -4.82 -22.41 -10.95
C TYR A 145 -3.96 -22.84 -9.76
N VAL A 146 -3.59 -21.90 -8.92
CA VAL A 146 -2.91 -22.19 -7.67
C VAL A 146 -3.94 -22.51 -6.60
N THR A 147 -3.71 -23.58 -5.84
CA THR A 147 -4.58 -24.04 -4.72
C THR A 147 -3.74 -24.33 -3.47
N ASP A 148 -4.32 -24.13 -2.29
CA ASP A 148 -3.73 -24.51 -1.01
C ASP A 148 -4.44 -25.69 -0.34
N ALA A 149 -5.10 -26.52 -1.12
CA ALA A 149 -5.90 -27.67 -0.63
C ALA A 149 -5.09 -28.67 0.23
N GLU A 150 -3.78 -28.75 0.08
CA GLU A 150 -2.88 -29.58 0.89
C GLU A 150 -2.05 -28.76 1.90
N GLY A 151 -2.45 -27.54 2.15
CA GLY A 151 -1.78 -26.61 3.07
C GLY A 151 -0.76 -25.69 2.40
N GLU A 152 0.10 -26.18 1.50
CA GLU A 152 1.04 -25.38 0.71
C GLU A 152 0.51 -25.14 -0.71
N ASP A 153 1.06 -24.11 -1.40
CA ASP A 153 0.67 -23.82 -2.78
C ASP A 153 1.02 -25.00 -3.71
N ALA A 154 0.04 -25.40 -4.50
CA ALA A 154 0.15 -26.38 -5.57
C ALA A 154 -0.54 -25.84 -6.83
N VAL A 155 -0.20 -26.36 -8.01
CA VAL A 155 -0.98 -26.12 -9.22
C VAL A 155 -2.02 -27.21 -9.36
N GLU A 156 -3.26 -26.82 -9.64
CA GLU A 156 -4.33 -27.75 -9.98
C GLU A 156 -4.89 -27.43 -11.35
N ILE A 157 -5.21 -28.45 -12.14
CA ILE A 157 -5.73 -28.32 -13.51
C ILE A 157 -7.13 -28.90 -13.54
N ALA A 158 -8.10 -28.08 -13.85
CA ALA A 158 -9.48 -28.48 -14.06
C ALA A 158 -9.85 -28.47 -15.54
N HIS A 159 -10.74 -29.38 -15.91
CA HIS A 159 -11.33 -29.41 -17.24
C HIS A 159 -12.56 -28.51 -17.34
N LEU A 160 -12.61 -27.71 -18.39
CA LEU A 160 -13.79 -26.89 -18.68
C LEU A 160 -14.98 -27.80 -19.02
N PRO A 161 -16.21 -27.39 -18.69
CA PRO A 161 -17.41 -28.20 -18.94
C PRO A 161 -17.63 -28.45 -20.44
N ARG A 162 -17.41 -29.66 -20.89
CA ARG A 162 -17.77 -30.14 -22.24
C ARG A 162 -18.83 -31.21 -22.14
N ALA A 163 -19.51 -31.50 -23.26
CA ALA A 163 -20.64 -32.45 -23.29
C ALA A 163 -20.28 -33.90 -22.90
N SER A 164 -19.01 -34.25 -22.73
CA SER A 164 -18.52 -35.62 -22.45
C SER A 164 -17.94 -35.78 -21.06
N GLY A 165 -18.76 -35.64 -20.00
CA GLY A 165 -18.42 -36.06 -18.66
C GLY A 165 -17.42 -35.18 -17.89
N ALA A 166 -17.62 -35.03 -16.55
CA ALA A 166 -16.68 -34.39 -15.67
C ALA A 166 -15.46 -35.30 -15.44
N ARG A 167 -14.23 -34.77 -15.62
CA ARG A 167 -13.00 -35.43 -15.19
C ARG A 167 -12.56 -34.82 -13.87
N PRO A 168 -12.00 -35.61 -12.92
CA PRO A 168 -11.47 -35.06 -11.70
C PRO A 168 -10.30 -34.09 -11.99
N PRO A 169 -10.13 -33.02 -11.18
CA PRO A 169 -8.98 -32.14 -11.34
C PRO A 169 -7.68 -32.90 -11.00
N ARG A 170 -6.60 -32.48 -11.65
CA ARG A 170 -5.26 -33.05 -11.48
C ARG A 170 -4.36 -32.06 -10.75
N ARG A 171 -3.68 -32.50 -9.68
CA ARG A 171 -2.80 -31.67 -8.89
C ARG A 171 -1.34 -31.93 -9.18
N LEU A 172 -0.54 -30.86 -9.30
CA LEU A 172 0.85 -30.87 -9.67
C LEU A 172 1.70 -30.10 -8.64
N ALA A 173 2.92 -30.58 -8.41
CA ALA A 173 3.99 -29.87 -7.71
C ALA A 173 3.69 -29.45 -6.25
N ALA A 174 2.77 -30.13 -5.55
CA ALA A 174 2.45 -29.85 -4.14
C ALA A 174 3.70 -29.86 -3.25
N GLY A 175 3.84 -28.85 -2.38
CA GLY A 175 4.97 -28.70 -1.45
C GLY A 175 6.32 -28.34 -2.10
N ARG A 176 6.37 -28.07 -3.42
CA ARG A 176 7.61 -27.78 -4.16
C ARG A 176 7.73 -26.34 -4.66
N LEU A 177 6.63 -25.58 -4.67
CA LEU A 177 6.55 -24.29 -5.32
C LEU A 177 6.94 -23.11 -4.42
N GLY A 178 6.76 -23.23 -3.10
CA GLY A 178 6.74 -22.10 -2.20
C GLY A 178 5.48 -21.25 -2.44
N ARG A 179 5.45 -20.01 -1.99
CA ARG A 179 4.34 -19.08 -2.28
C ARG A 179 4.43 -18.58 -3.72
N VAL A 180 3.48 -18.98 -4.55
CA VAL A 180 3.41 -18.56 -5.96
C VAL A 180 2.87 -17.13 -6.04
N LEU A 181 3.62 -16.26 -6.69
CA LEU A 181 3.27 -14.85 -6.89
C LEU A 181 2.70 -14.56 -8.27
N GLU A 182 3.18 -15.30 -9.29
CA GLU A 182 2.77 -15.16 -10.69
C GLU A 182 2.84 -16.51 -11.38
N MET A 183 1.92 -16.78 -12.28
CA MET A 183 1.87 -17.99 -13.09
C MET A 183 1.40 -17.62 -14.50
N VAL A 184 2.06 -18.16 -15.52
CA VAL A 184 1.69 -18.01 -16.92
C VAL A 184 1.83 -19.35 -17.66
N ALA A 185 0.93 -19.63 -18.61
CA ALA A 185 0.97 -20.80 -19.45
C ALA A 185 1.71 -20.52 -20.77
N ASP A 186 2.37 -21.53 -21.33
CA ASP A 186 2.85 -21.43 -22.70
C ASP A 186 1.69 -21.53 -23.70
N PRO A 187 1.85 -21.03 -24.94
CA PRO A 187 0.76 -21.02 -25.92
C PRO A 187 0.17 -22.41 -26.24
N ALA A 188 0.98 -23.47 -26.13
CA ALA A 188 0.52 -24.85 -26.32
C ALA A 188 -0.23 -25.42 -25.11
N GLY A 189 -0.13 -24.78 -23.92
CA GLY A 189 -0.69 -25.29 -22.66
C GLY A 189 0.06 -26.51 -22.09
N GLU A 190 1.30 -26.73 -22.52
CA GLU A 190 2.13 -27.87 -22.11
C GLU A 190 3.02 -27.55 -20.89
N ARG A 191 3.28 -26.28 -20.64
CA ARG A 191 4.17 -25.80 -19.58
C ARG A 191 3.61 -24.57 -18.89
N LEU A 192 3.93 -24.45 -17.59
CA LEU A 192 3.66 -23.29 -16.78
C LEU A 192 4.97 -22.69 -16.27
N ALA A 193 5.13 -21.39 -16.34
CA ALA A 193 6.19 -20.65 -15.66
C ALA A 193 5.64 -20.00 -14.41
N LEU A 194 6.34 -20.16 -13.28
CA LEU A 194 5.90 -19.66 -11.97
C LEU A 194 7.01 -18.86 -11.30
N ALA A 195 6.66 -17.65 -10.84
CA ALA A 195 7.53 -16.87 -9.97
C ALA A 195 7.17 -17.15 -8.50
N SER A 196 8.16 -17.58 -7.71
CA SER A 196 8.01 -17.85 -6.28
C SER A 196 8.55 -16.69 -5.43
N HIS A 197 7.99 -16.53 -4.22
CA HIS A 197 8.38 -15.49 -3.26
C HIS A 197 9.89 -15.51 -2.91
N ASP A 198 10.53 -16.66 -2.97
CA ASP A 198 11.93 -16.87 -2.62
C ASP A 198 12.92 -16.62 -3.78
N GLY A 199 12.45 -15.95 -4.83
CA GLY A 199 13.25 -15.57 -6.00
C GLY A 199 13.41 -16.66 -7.06
N ARG A 200 12.80 -17.85 -6.89
CA ARG A 200 12.83 -18.91 -7.90
C ARG A 200 11.90 -18.58 -9.06
N LEU A 201 12.38 -18.85 -10.26
CA LEU A 201 11.58 -18.99 -11.47
C LEU A 201 11.52 -20.47 -11.82
N LEU A 202 10.33 -21.03 -11.78
CA LEU A 202 10.09 -22.45 -11.93
C LEU A 202 9.36 -22.74 -13.25
N LEU A 203 9.71 -23.85 -13.90
CA LEU A 203 8.97 -24.41 -15.02
C LEU A 203 8.31 -25.71 -14.58
N VAL A 204 7.02 -25.84 -14.81
CA VAL A 204 6.21 -27.02 -14.48
C VAL A 204 5.62 -27.59 -15.75
N ARG A 205 5.86 -28.88 -16.03
CA ARG A 205 5.25 -29.57 -17.17
C ARG A 205 3.82 -29.99 -16.83
N VAL A 206 2.90 -29.70 -17.75
CA VAL A 206 1.49 -30.01 -17.64
C VAL A 206 1.18 -31.44 -18.15
N GLY A 207 1.97 -31.99 -19.09
CA GLY A 207 1.72 -33.28 -19.74
C GLY A 207 1.75 -34.49 -18.79
N GLU A 208 1.10 -35.57 -19.18
CA GLU A 208 1.20 -36.85 -18.52
C GLU A 208 2.59 -37.44 -18.84
N THR A 209 3.31 -37.88 -17.81
CA THR A 209 4.55 -38.66 -18.05
C THR A 209 4.14 -39.99 -18.69
N GLU A 210 4.46 -40.17 -19.99
CA GLU A 210 4.34 -41.46 -20.67
C GLU A 210 5.25 -42.48 -19.95
N GLY A 211 4.73 -43.16 -18.94
CA GLY A 211 5.54 -44.15 -18.19
C GLY A 211 4.79 -45.09 -17.27
N GLN A 212 3.52 -44.85 -17.00
CA GLN A 212 2.77 -45.72 -16.05
C GLN A 212 1.57 -46.49 -16.63
N GLU A 213 1.05 -46.18 -17.81
CA GLU A 213 -0.05 -46.96 -18.40
C GLU A 213 0.34 -48.36 -18.87
N SER A 214 1.62 -48.64 -19.07
CA SER A 214 2.08 -49.96 -19.55
C SER A 214 2.29 -51.00 -18.45
N GLN A 215 2.15 -50.69 -17.17
CA GLN A 215 2.29 -51.65 -16.07
C GLN A 215 0.97 -52.01 -15.37
N GLU A 216 -0.08 -51.20 -15.49
CA GLU A 216 -1.38 -51.51 -14.87
C GLU A 216 -2.28 -52.39 -15.75
N GLU A 217 -2.11 -52.43 -17.05
CA GLU A 217 -2.84 -53.38 -17.92
C GLU A 217 -2.36 -54.84 -17.83
N GLN A 218 -1.18 -55.11 -17.25
CA GLN A 218 -0.65 -56.46 -17.07
C GLN A 218 -0.87 -57.03 -15.65
N ALA A 219 -1.32 -56.22 -14.68
CA ALA A 219 -1.59 -56.73 -13.30
C ALA A 219 -3.05 -57.04 -13.02
N GLY A 220 -3.95 -56.82 -13.99
CA GLY A 220 -5.41 -56.94 -13.83
C GLY A 220 -6.04 -58.33 -14.05
N GLN A 221 -5.26 -59.43 -14.05
CA GLN A 221 -5.82 -60.76 -14.10
C GLN A 221 -5.19 -61.65 -13.01
N GLU A 222 -5.63 -61.46 -11.78
CA GLU A 222 -5.72 -62.54 -10.77
C GLU A 222 -6.18 -61.96 -9.41
N GLY A 223 -7.37 -62.36 -8.92
CA GLY A 223 -7.66 -62.46 -7.48
C GLY A 223 -8.68 -61.54 -6.85
N GLN A 224 -9.91 -61.86 -7.02
CA GLN A 224 -11.10 -61.85 -6.10
C GLN A 224 -11.03 -61.25 -4.69
N GLU A 225 -12.11 -60.44 -4.44
CA GLU A 225 -12.98 -60.32 -3.23
C GLU A 225 -12.42 -59.69 -1.95
N GLY A 226 -13.03 -58.57 -1.59
CA GLY A 226 -13.32 -58.26 -0.19
C GLY A 226 -13.09 -56.85 0.32
N GLN A 227 -14.20 -56.23 0.59
CA GLN A 227 -14.41 -55.07 1.54
C GLN A 227 -14.36 -53.64 1.01
N GLU A 228 -15.57 -53.12 0.89
CA GLU A 228 -15.91 -51.69 0.77
C GLU A 228 -15.53 -50.97 2.09
N GLU A 229 -14.62 -50.00 2.00
CA GLU A 229 -14.55 -48.85 2.91
C GLU A 229 -14.52 -47.57 2.08
N GLN A 230 -15.48 -46.69 2.35
CA GLN A 230 -15.60 -45.37 1.78
C GLN A 230 -14.46 -44.50 2.32
N GLU A 231 -13.40 -44.36 1.57
CA GLU A 231 -12.41 -43.27 1.75
C GLU A 231 -12.67 -42.20 0.70
N GLY A 232 -12.75 -40.94 1.18
CA GLY A 232 -12.90 -39.78 0.35
C GLY A 232 -11.77 -39.65 -0.69
N GLN A 233 -12.16 -39.38 -1.94
CA GLN A 233 -11.24 -39.19 -3.06
C GLN A 233 -10.32 -37.98 -2.82
N ALA A 234 -9.15 -38.19 -2.21
CA ALA A 234 -8.02 -37.29 -2.30
C ALA A 234 -7.44 -37.41 -3.72
N GLY A 235 -7.31 -36.31 -4.43
CA GLY A 235 -6.71 -36.27 -5.77
C GLY A 235 -5.32 -36.88 -5.75
N GLN A 236 -5.02 -37.78 -6.68
CA GLN A 236 -3.71 -38.42 -6.82
C GLN A 236 -2.66 -37.37 -7.20
N SER A 237 -1.60 -37.21 -6.39
CA SER A 237 -0.41 -36.43 -6.72
C SER A 237 0.39 -37.17 -7.80
N VAL A 238 0.38 -36.62 -9.01
CA VAL A 238 1.19 -37.13 -10.12
C VAL A 238 2.62 -36.62 -9.98
N ALA A 239 3.62 -37.50 -10.17
CA ALA A 239 5.02 -37.09 -10.24
C ALA A 239 5.21 -36.10 -11.39
N CYS A 240 5.32 -34.83 -11.06
CA CYS A 240 5.45 -33.73 -12.01
C CYS A 240 6.90 -33.27 -12.11
N ASP A 241 7.35 -32.95 -13.31
CA ASP A 241 8.68 -32.41 -13.56
C ASP A 241 8.65 -30.89 -13.27
N VAL A 242 9.30 -30.51 -12.16
CA VAL A 242 9.49 -29.11 -11.75
C VAL A 242 10.95 -28.78 -11.91
N THR A 243 11.28 -27.86 -12.81
CA THR A 243 12.64 -27.39 -13.07
C THR A 243 12.82 -25.97 -12.57
N GLU A 244 13.85 -25.72 -11.75
CA GLU A 244 14.27 -24.36 -11.39
C GLU A 244 15.09 -23.78 -12.55
N LEU A 245 14.58 -22.73 -13.21
CA LEU A 245 15.28 -22.05 -14.29
C LEU A 245 16.34 -21.09 -13.77
N ILE A 246 15.99 -20.30 -12.78
CA ILE A 246 16.90 -19.36 -12.07
C ILE A 246 16.45 -19.18 -10.63
N ARG A 247 17.37 -18.65 -9.81
CA ARG A 247 17.08 -18.08 -8.49
C ARG A 247 17.67 -16.69 -8.39
N SER A 248 16.81 -15.69 -8.21
CA SER A 248 17.21 -14.32 -7.94
C SER A 248 17.55 -14.13 -6.47
N VAL A 249 18.61 -13.39 -6.17
CA VAL A 249 19.03 -13.02 -4.81
C VAL A 249 18.54 -11.63 -4.39
N ASN A 250 17.91 -10.90 -5.33
CA ASN A 250 17.43 -9.52 -5.10
C ASN A 250 15.90 -9.43 -4.95
N GLY A 251 15.23 -10.56 -4.70
CA GLY A 251 13.78 -10.66 -4.60
C GLY A 251 13.15 -11.41 -5.78
N PRO A 252 11.81 -11.57 -5.80
CA PRO A 252 11.12 -12.34 -6.83
C PRO A 252 11.19 -11.66 -8.20
N VAL A 253 11.31 -12.49 -9.25
CA VAL A 253 11.10 -12.06 -10.63
C VAL A 253 9.62 -11.80 -10.87
N ARG A 254 9.31 -11.03 -11.91
CA ARG A 254 7.93 -10.65 -12.28
C ARG A 254 7.77 -10.53 -13.79
N ASP A 255 6.54 -10.32 -14.21
CA ASP A 255 6.18 -10.02 -15.59
C ASP A 255 6.65 -11.13 -16.54
N LEU A 256 6.24 -12.36 -16.27
CA LEU A 256 6.60 -13.53 -17.04
C LEU A 256 5.85 -13.52 -18.39
N ALA A 257 6.53 -13.80 -19.49
CA ALA A 257 5.86 -13.95 -20.79
C ALA A 257 6.57 -14.97 -21.67
N PHE A 258 5.81 -15.90 -22.23
CA PHE A 258 6.30 -16.81 -23.26
C PHE A 258 6.31 -16.14 -24.63
N SER A 259 7.20 -16.62 -25.50
CA SER A 259 7.14 -16.29 -26.94
C SER A 259 5.95 -16.97 -27.60
N PRO A 260 5.45 -16.44 -28.75
CA PRO A 260 4.32 -17.02 -29.45
C PRO A 260 4.51 -18.49 -29.87
N ASP A 261 5.74 -18.90 -30.14
CA ASP A 261 6.14 -20.29 -30.45
C ASP A 261 6.42 -21.13 -29.21
N GLY A 262 6.29 -20.55 -28.00
CA GLY A 262 6.60 -21.22 -26.73
C GLY A 262 8.08 -21.58 -26.54
N ALA A 263 8.98 -21.16 -27.44
CA ALA A 263 10.39 -21.55 -27.36
C ALA A 263 11.20 -20.72 -26.37
N TRP A 264 10.74 -19.52 -26.02
CA TRP A 264 11.42 -18.58 -25.14
C TRP A 264 10.53 -18.15 -23.99
N LEU A 265 11.16 -17.88 -22.86
CA LEU A 265 10.52 -17.21 -21.69
C LEU A 265 11.31 -15.94 -21.39
N THR A 266 10.60 -14.83 -21.17
CA THR A 266 11.17 -13.57 -20.74
C THR A 266 10.58 -13.14 -19.39
N TRP A 267 11.33 -12.33 -18.64
CA TRP A 267 10.89 -11.80 -17.34
C TRP A 267 11.60 -10.50 -16.96
N SER A 268 11.01 -9.77 -16.02
CA SER A 268 11.63 -8.64 -15.35
C SER A 268 12.43 -9.13 -14.14
N HIS A 269 13.75 -8.95 -14.15
CA HIS A 269 14.67 -9.42 -13.11
C HIS A 269 15.06 -8.26 -12.19
N PRO A 270 14.87 -8.36 -10.85
CA PRO A 270 15.20 -7.29 -9.94
C PRO A 270 16.70 -7.03 -9.85
N GLY A 271 17.11 -5.76 -9.91
CA GLY A 271 18.48 -5.30 -9.72
C GLY A 271 18.80 -5.00 -8.26
N ILE A 272 20.02 -4.52 -8.01
CA ILE A 272 20.45 -4.02 -6.70
C ILE A 272 20.03 -2.55 -6.59
N GLY A 273 19.27 -2.22 -5.57
CA GLY A 273 18.80 -0.85 -5.30
C GLY A 273 17.34 -0.61 -5.67
N ARG A 274 16.86 0.59 -5.38
CA ARG A 274 15.48 1.00 -5.70
C ARG A 274 15.33 1.19 -7.20
N SER A 275 14.19 0.73 -7.73
CA SER A 275 13.75 1.03 -9.10
C SER A 275 14.76 0.64 -10.19
N LEU A 276 15.49 -0.47 -9.98
CA LEU A 276 16.35 -1.06 -11.01
C LEU A 276 15.84 -2.45 -11.34
N ARG A 277 15.55 -2.68 -12.62
CA ARG A 277 15.13 -3.96 -13.16
C ARG A 277 15.75 -4.18 -14.53
N GLN A 278 15.96 -5.43 -14.88
CA GLN A 278 16.55 -5.84 -16.13
C GLN A 278 15.64 -6.83 -16.84
N ILE A 279 15.42 -6.66 -18.12
CA ILE A 279 14.74 -7.69 -18.92
C ILE A 279 15.73 -8.79 -19.23
N ARG A 280 15.35 -10.01 -18.88
CA ARG A 280 16.08 -11.25 -19.18
C ARG A 280 15.19 -12.21 -19.92
N MET A 281 15.82 -13.14 -20.66
CA MET A 281 15.11 -14.23 -21.30
C MET A 281 15.99 -15.49 -21.38
N ALA A 282 15.34 -16.63 -21.56
CA ALA A 282 16.01 -17.90 -21.79
C ALA A 282 15.23 -18.72 -22.82
N ARG A 283 15.97 -19.50 -23.62
CA ARG A 283 15.37 -20.51 -24.47
C ARG A 283 15.03 -21.74 -23.64
N ILE A 284 13.79 -22.17 -23.71
CA ILE A 284 13.24 -23.27 -22.91
C ILE A 284 12.72 -24.42 -23.77
N ALA A 285 12.87 -24.32 -25.10
CA ALA A 285 12.56 -25.41 -26.00
C ALA A 285 13.68 -26.48 -26.00
N GLY A 286 13.32 -27.73 -25.81
CA GLY A 286 14.23 -28.85 -25.78
C GLY A 286 14.44 -29.45 -24.39
N PRO A 287 15.28 -30.49 -24.27
CA PRO A 287 15.50 -31.16 -22.99
C PRO A 287 16.37 -30.34 -22.02
N ASP A 288 17.19 -29.41 -22.53
CA ASP A 288 18.07 -28.58 -21.74
C ASP A 288 17.65 -27.11 -21.92
N THR A 289 17.52 -26.37 -20.81
CA THR A 289 17.31 -24.93 -20.84
C THR A 289 18.56 -24.23 -21.36
N GLY A 290 18.39 -23.30 -22.31
CA GLY A 290 19.50 -22.48 -22.81
C GLY A 290 20.03 -21.49 -21.75
N PRO A 291 21.16 -20.83 -22.05
CA PRO A 291 21.69 -19.82 -21.16
C PRO A 291 20.70 -18.65 -20.99
N VAL A 292 20.73 -18.03 -19.82
CA VAL A 292 19.99 -16.79 -19.58
C VAL A 292 20.67 -15.64 -20.33
N LEU A 293 19.89 -14.90 -21.10
CA LEU A 293 20.34 -13.77 -21.91
C LEU A 293 19.85 -12.46 -21.28
N ASP A 294 20.75 -11.48 -21.21
CA ASP A 294 20.41 -10.11 -20.82
C ASP A 294 19.89 -9.36 -22.08
N VAL A 295 18.62 -8.95 -22.05
CA VAL A 295 18.02 -8.13 -23.11
C VAL A 295 18.33 -6.66 -22.90
N THR A 296 18.36 -6.22 -21.64
CA THR A 296 18.72 -4.85 -21.26
C THR A 296 19.88 -4.86 -20.26
N ASP A 297 20.52 -3.71 -20.04
CA ASP A 297 21.75 -3.60 -19.27
C ASP A 297 21.56 -3.35 -17.76
N GLY A 298 20.32 -3.30 -17.28
CA GLY A 298 19.98 -3.11 -15.86
C GLY A 298 20.22 -1.70 -15.31
N ARG A 299 20.45 -0.70 -16.17
CA ARG A 299 20.65 0.69 -15.76
C ARG A 299 19.37 1.45 -15.44
N PHE A 300 18.24 0.89 -15.82
CA PHE A 300 16.93 1.50 -15.71
C PHE A 300 15.95 0.56 -15.01
N GLU A 301 14.75 1.02 -14.76
CA GLU A 301 13.63 0.18 -14.36
C GLU A 301 12.91 -0.31 -15.62
N ASP A 302 13.28 -1.51 -16.07
CA ASP A 302 12.72 -2.18 -17.24
C ASP A 302 11.74 -3.26 -16.77
N GLU A 303 10.49 -3.19 -17.22
CA GLU A 303 9.39 -4.03 -16.73
C GLU A 303 8.41 -4.42 -17.83
N ASN A 304 7.52 -5.37 -17.57
CA ASN A 304 6.48 -5.86 -18.48
C ASN A 304 7.00 -6.28 -19.88
N PRO A 305 8.00 -7.17 -19.99
CA PRO A 305 8.44 -7.64 -21.30
C PRO A 305 7.39 -8.54 -21.96
N VAL A 306 7.07 -8.30 -23.21
CA VAL A 306 6.16 -9.12 -24.01
C VAL A 306 6.66 -9.28 -25.44
N PHE A 307 6.54 -10.48 -26.01
CA PHE A 307 6.81 -10.69 -27.41
C PHE A 307 5.63 -10.17 -28.27
N THR A 308 5.91 -9.58 -29.41
CA THR A 308 4.87 -9.34 -30.40
C THR A 308 4.39 -10.65 -30.99
N ARG A 309 3.13 -10.73 -31.39
CA ARG A 309 2.53 -11.99 -31.87
C ARG A 309 3.18 -12.56 -33.13
N ASP A 310 3.84 -11.71 -33.93
CA ASP A 310 4.64 -12.10 -35.10
C ASP A 310 6.04 -12.64 -34.75
N GLY A 311 6.43 -12.63 -33.48
CA GLY A 311 7.71 -13.11 -32.99
C GLY A 311 8.94 -12.28 -33.37
N ARG A 312 8.76 -11.10 -33.98
CA ARG A 312 9.87 -10.25 -34.49
C ARG A 312 10.46 -9.32 -33.44
N TYR A 313 9.66 -8.90 -32.47
CA TYR A 313 10.02 -7.89 -31.48
C TYR A 313 9.74 -8.36 -30.05
N LEU A 314 10.53 -7.86 -29.12
CA LEU A 314 10.23 -7.86 -27.69
C LEU A 314 9.93 -6.42 -27.26
N ALA A 315 8.72 -6.16 -26.78
CA ALA A 315 8.33 -4.87 -26.24
C ALA A 315 8.40 -4.89 -24.71
N PHE A 316 8.70 -3.77 -24.08
CA PHE A 316 8.75 -3.62 -22.64
C PHE A 316 8.53 -2.17 -22.21
N LEU A 317 8.17 -1.94 -20.96
CA LEU A 317 8.09 -0.61 -20.37
C LEU A 317 9.43 -0.25 -19.72
N SER A 318 9.82 1.02 -19.78
CA SER A 318 11.08 1.45 -19.19
C SER A 318 11.03 2.89 -18.71
N TRP A 319 11.56 3.08 -17.50
CA TRP A 319 11.78 4.39 -16.87
C TRP A 319 13.21 4.87 -17.23
N ARG A 320 13.38 5.40 -18.45
CA ARG A 320 14.67 5.96 -18.94
C ARG A 320 14.56 7.39 -19.46
N GLY A 321 13.40 8.04 -19.21
CA GLY A 321 13.22 9.46 -19.48
C GLY A 321 13.70 10.29 -18.30
N PHE A 322 14.73 11.12 -18.51
CA PHE A 322 15.27 12.03 -17.49
C PHE A 322 15.12 13.48 -17.95
N ASP A 323 14.01 13.82 -18.57
CA ASP A 323 13.65 15.20 -18.90
C ASP A 323 13.16 15.90 -17.64
N PRO A 324 13.92 16.87 -17.08
CA PRO A 324 13.61 17.45 -15.80
C PRO A 324 12.41 18.40 -15.87
N VAL A 325 11.55 18.32 -14.86
CA VAL A 325 10.50 19.32 -14.59
C VAL A 325 10.92 20.13 -13.38
N TYR A 326 11.04 21.44 -13.56
CA TYR A 326 11.44 22.38 -12.52
C TYR A 326 10.23 22.84 -11.71
N ASP A 327 10.30 22.67 -10.40
CA ASP A 327 9.37 23.30 -9.48
C ASP A 327 9.96 24.62 -8.99
N VAL A 328 9.42 25.73 -9.50
CA VAL A 328 9.84 27.08 -9.15
C VAL A 328 9.61 27.43 -7.68
N HIS A 329 8.71 26.72 -7.00
CA HIS A 329 8.37 27.02 -5.60
C HIS A 329 9.33 26.39 -4.62
N THR A 330 9.81 25.18 -4.90
CA THR A 330 10.78 24.47 -4.04
C THR A 330 12.20 24.58 -4.53
N GLY A 331 12.40 25.02 -5.79
CA GLY A 331 13.69 25.08 -6.43
C GLY A 331 14.28 23.70 -6.78
N ASP A 332 13.42 22.68 -6.81
CA ASP A 332 13.81 21.29 -7.08
C ASP A 332 13.50 20.88 -8.52
N LEU A 333 14.18 19.83 -8.97
CA LEU A 333 13.95 19.18 -10.25
C LEU A 333 13.45 17.74 -10.01
N SER A 334 12.47 17.30 -10.79
CA SER A 334 11.95 15.95 -10.75
C SER A 334 11.76 15.41 -12.17
N PHE A 335 11.54 14.10 -12.30
CA PHE A 335 11.38 13.41 -13.57
C PHE A 335 10.04 12.64 -13.62
N PRO A 336 8.88 13.31 -13.47
CA PRO A 336 7.59 12.64 -13.34
C PRO A 336 7.16 11.93 -14.63
N LEU A 337 7.70 12.32 -15.79
CA LEU A 337 7.39 11.75 -17.09
C LEU A 337 8.56 10.87 -17.56
N GLY A 338 8.89 9.83 -16.81
CA GLY A 338 10.07 8.98 -17.08
C GLY A 338 9.78 7.71 -17.87
N CYS A 339 8.55 7.19 -17.81
CA CYS A 339 8.20 5.91 -18.40
C CYS A 339 7.73 6.04 -19.84
N ARG A 340 8.13 5.08 -20.67
CA ARG A 340 7.69 4.92 -22.08
C ARG A 340 7.79 3.44 -22.46
N PRO A 341 6.96 2.94 -23.38
CA PRO A 341 7.19 1.65 -23.99
C PRO A 341 8.37 1.71 -24.98
N TYR A 342 9.14 0.62 -25.00
CA TYR A 342 10.29 0.38 -25.88
C TYR A 342 10.14 -0.96 -26.59
N LEU A 343 10.81 -1.14 -27.70
CA LEU A 343 10.95 -2.43 -28.34
C LEU A 343 12.42 -2.75 -28.66
N VAL A 344 12.71 -4.04 -28.75
CA VAL A 344 13.97 -4.60 -29.23
C VAL A 344 13.66 -5.46 -30.46
N THR A 345 14.37 -5.23 -31.56
CA THR A 345 14.36 -6.17 -32.68
C THR A 345 15.15 -7.43 -32.30
N LEU A 346 14.53 -8.60 -32.41
CA LEU A 346 15.16 -9.85 -31.97
C LEU A 346 16.25 -10.33 -32.95
N SER A 347 16.18 -9.93 -34.23
CA SER A 347 17.20 -10.15 -35.25
C SER A 347 17.73 -8.81 -35.80
N SER A 348 19.02 -8.74 -36.12
CA SER A 348 19.62 -7.57 -36.79
C SER A 348 19.12 -7.37 -38.21
N ALA A 349 18.61 -8.44 -38.85
CA ALA A 349 17.97 -8.39 -40.16
C ALA A 349 16.58 -7.75 -40.13
N THR A 350 15.93 -7.68 -38.95
CA THR A 350 14.60 -7.08 -38.81
C THR A 350 14.75 -5.60 -38.48
N PRO A 351 14.30 -4.68 -39.37
CA PRO A 351 14.38 -3.25 -39.10
C PRO A 351 13.44 -2.86 -37.96
N SER A 352 13.77 -1.77 -37.24
CA SER A 352 12.81 -1.18 -36.32
C SER A 352 11.58 -0.70 -37.11
N PRO A 353 10.34 -0.96 -36.64
CA PRO A 353 9.12 -0.50 -37.33
C PRO A 353 9.00 1.02 -37.34
N PHE A 354 9.82 1.72 -36.56
CA PHE A 354 9.86 3.19 -36.46
C PHE A 354 11.02 3.82 -37.23
N ALA A 355 11.84 3.03 -37.91
CA ALA A 355 12.93 3.54 -38.73
C ALA A 355 12.41 4.27 -39.99
N LEU A 356 13.22 5.24 -40.44
CA LEU A 356 13.01 5.83 -41.77
C LEU A 356 13.41 4.81 -42.84
N ASN A 357 12.60 4.65 -43.90
CA ASN A 357 12.92 3.91 -45.11
C ASN A 357 13.05 4.89 -46.28
N PRO A 358 13.56 4.46 -47.45
CA PRO A 358 13.70 5.34 -48.64
C PRO A 358 12.40 5.94 -49.13
N GLU A 359 11.26 5.28 -48.90
CA GLU A 359 9.91 5.75 -49.28
C GLU A 359 9.30 6.68 -48.19
N GLY A 360 10.03 6.97 -47.13
CA GLY A 360 9.57 7.78 -46.01
C GLY A 360 9.11 6.94 -44.83
N ARG A 361 8.66 7.58 -43.75
CA ARG A 361 8.02 6.89 -42.63
C ARG A 361 6.60 6.51 -43.02
N PRO A 362 6.08 5.36 -42.54
CA PRO A 362 4.66 5.12 -42.57
C PRO A 362 3.96 6.31 -41.95
N ALA A 363 3.04 6.95 -42.67
CA ALA A 363 2.34 8.12 -42.14
C ALA A 363 1.54 7.70 -40.91
N ALA A 364 1.82 8.33 -39.76
CA ALA A 364 0.92 8.24 -38.62
C ALA A 364 -0.45 8.77 -39.08
N GLY A 365 -1.42 7.87 -39.29
CA GLY A 365 -2.73 8.22 -39.79
C GLY A 365 -3.15 7.56 -41.11
N GLY A 366 -2.34 6.70 -41.68
CA GLY A 366 -2.76 5.75 -42.72
C GLY A 366 -3.35 6.36 -44.02
N LEU A 367 -2.55 7.14 -44.76
CA LEU A 367 -2.91 7.51 -46.15
C LEU A 367 -2.36 6.52 -47.17
N ASP A 368 -1.67 5.48 -46.78
CA ASP A 368 -1.21 4.44 -47.70
C ASP A 368 -1.70 3.05 -47.29
N PRO A 369 -2.82 2.61 -47.83
CA PRO A 369 -3.36 1.27 -47.59
C PRO A 369 -2.69 0.17 -48.42
N VAL A 370 -1.71 0.51 -49.24
CA VAL A 370 -1.12 -0.46 -50.18
C VAL A 370 0.24 -0.91 -49.67
N GLY A 371 0.30 -2.13 -49.10
CA GLY A 371 1.56 -2.85 -48.93
C GLY A 371 1.96 -3.36 -47.57
N TYR A 372 1.22 -3.09 -46.51
CA TYR A 372 1.30 -3.87 -45.29
C TYR A 372 0.13 -4.87 -45.28
N GLU A 373 0.14 -5.82 -46.17
CA GLU A 373 -0.41 -7.12 -45.83
C GLU A 373 0.47 -7.60 -44.67
N ASP A 374 -0.17 -7.84 -43.51
CA ASP A 374 0.43 -8.63 -42.43
C ASP A 374 0.92 -9.93 -43.10
N GLU A 375 2.16 -10.01 -43.51
CA GLU A 375 2.84 -11.29 -43.48
C GLU A 375 2.87 -11.63 -42.00
N ALA A 376 1.77 -12.25 -41.54
CA ALA A 376 1.68 -12.88 -40.26
C ALA A 376 2.86 -13.83 -40.20
N GLY A 377 3.94 -13.42 -39.57
CA GLY A 377 5.05 -14.33 -39.26
C GLY A 377 4.40 -15.54 -38.61
N ASP A 378 4.91 -16.73 -38.89
CA ASP A 378 4.45 -17.98 -38.30
C ASP A 378 4.61 -18.02 -36.76
N GLY A 379 4.93 -16.87 -36.13
CA GLY A 379 5.17 -16.72 -34.68
C GLY A 379 6.53 -17.25 -34.21
N THR A 380 7.32 -17.85 -35.11
CA THR A 380 8.65 -18.39 -34.77
C THR A 380 9.60 -17.29 -34.33
N VAL A 381 10.18 -17.45 -33.13
CA VAL A 381 11.09 -16.45 -32.54
C VAL A 381 12.54 -16.86 -32.80
N THR A 382 13.26 -16.01 -33.55
CA THR A 382 14.71 -16.15 -33.74
C THR A 382 15.43 -15.01 -33.05
N VAL A 383 16.33 -15.35 -32.12
CA VAL A 383 17.08 -14.37 -31.35
C VAL A 383 18.54 -14.33 -31.74
N GLU A 384 19.00 -13.17 -32.19
CA GLU A 384 20.41 -12.87 -32.39
C GLU A 384 20.94 -12.16 -31.16
N VAL A 385 21.82 -12.83 -30.40
CA VAL A 385 22.31 -12.38 -29.11
C VAL A 385 23.25 -11.17 -29.24
N GLU A 386 24.08 -11.18 -30.29
CA GLU A 386 25.07 -10.14 -30.52
C GLU A 386 24.39 -8.78 -30.80
N GLY A 387 24.72 -7.77 -29.99
CA GLY A 387 24.17 -6.41 -30.10
C GLY A 387 22.70 -6.26 -29.66
N LEU A 388 22.09 -7.24 -29.01
CA LEU A 388 20.68 -7.23 -28.60
C LEU A 388 20.31 -5.96 -27.80
N ALA A 389 21.07 -5.63 -26.77
CA ALA A 389 20.83 -4.45 -25.92
C ALA A 389 20.98 -3.12 -26.68
N SER A 390 21.70 -3.08 -27.79
CA SER A 390 21.87 -1.87 -28.63
C SER A 390 20.69 -1.63 -29.60
N ARG A 391 19.83 -2.60 -29.80
CA ARG A 391 18.67 -2.52 -30.71
C ARG A 391 17.39 -2.00 -30.04
N VAL A 392 17.49 -1.46 -28.82
CA VAL A 392 16.37 -0.86 -28.08
C VAL A 392 15.92 0.43 -28.77
N THR A 393 14.63 0.52 -29.11
CA THR A 393 14.03 1.66 -29.79
C THR A 393 12.77 2.13 -29.01
N PRO A 394 12.61 3.43 -28.74
CA PRO A 394 11.41 3.95 -28.08
C PRO A 394 10.19 3.94 -29.03
N PHE A 395 9.01 3.68 -28.47
CA PHE A 395 7.76 3.93 -29.21
C PHE A 395 7.56 5.44 -29.41
N PRO A 396 6.96 5.83 -30.54
CA PRO A 396 6.68 7.25 -30.84
C PRO A 396 5.44 7.75 -30.06
N VAL A 397 5.44 7.58 -28.74
CA VAL A 397 4.42 8.07 -27.82
C VAL A 397 5.05 8.99 -26.78
N THR A 398 4.27 9.86 -26.19
CA THR A 398 4.76 10.74 -25.11
C THR A 398 5.12 9.92 -23.88
N ALA A 399 6.19 10.31 -23.19
CA ALA A 399 6.51 9.73 -21.88
C ALA A 399 5.40 10.05 -20.87
N SER A 400 5.07 9.07 -20.01
CA SER A 400 4.01 9.17 -19.02
C SER A 400 4.24 8.11 -17.92
N LYS A 401 3.20 7.62 -17.26
CA LYS A 401 3.22 6.43 -16.43
C LYS A 401 2.41 5.35 -17.14
N TYR A 402 3.07 4.27 -17.54
CA TYR A 402 2.47 3.14 -18.26
C TYR A 402 2.57 1.86 -17.42
N SER A 403 1.64 0.92 -17.62
CA SER A 403 1.68 -0.43 -17.04
C SER A 403 0.88 -1.42 -17.88
N ALA A 404 0.95 -2.71 -17.54
CA ALA A 404 0.14 -3.79 -18.11
C ALA A 404 0.23 -3.84 -19.65
N LEU A 405 1.45 -3.95 -20.18
CA LEU A 405 1.71 -4.10 -21.60
C LEU A 405 1.34 -5.51 -22.07
N HIS A 406 0.49 -5.64 -23.11
CA HIS A 406 0.09 -6.92 -23.69
C HIS A 406 0.03 -6.87 -25.21
N PRO A 407 0.41 -7.97 -25.93
CA PRO A 407 0.23 -8.09 -27.36
C PRO A 407 -1.21 -8.44 -27.71
N VAL A 408 -1.73 -7.84 -28.78
CA VAL A 408 -3.06 -8.09 -29.32
C VAL A 408 -3.02 -8.45 -30.79
N ALA A 409 -4.14 -8.89 -31.35
CA ALA A 409 -4.27 -9.22 -32.76
C ALA A 409 -3.93 -8.03 -33.68
N GLY A 410 -3.62 -8.31 -34.95
CA GLY A 410 -3.31 -7.27 -35.96
C GLY A 410 -1.99 -6.53 -35.73
N GLY A 411 -1.02 -7.16 -35.02
CA GLY A 411 0.32 -6.58 -34.76
C GLY A 411 0.30 -5.41 -33.81
N GLY A 412 -0.74 -5.33 -32.98
CA GLY A 412 -0.91 -4.28 -31.96
C GLY A 412 -0.44 -4.64 -30.60
N LEU A 413 -0.31 -3.61 -29.76
CA LEU A 413 -0.06 -3.71 -28.31
C LEU A 413 -1.09 -2.87 -27.58
N VAL A 414 -1.46 -3.29 -26.36
CA VAL A 414 -2.29 -2.51 -25.44
C VAL A 414 -1.55 -2.28 -24.13
N TRP A 415 -1.86 -1.17 -23.47
CA TRP A 415 -1.31 -0.81 -22.16
C TRP A 415 -2.24 0.12 -21.40
N LEU A 416 -2.02 0.25 -20.11
CA LEU A 416 -2.65 1.25 -19.26
C LEU A 416 -1.77 2.50 -19.21
N ARG A 417 -2.35 3.67 -19.48
CA ARG A 417 -1.74 4.97 -19.22
C ARG A 417 -2.38 5.60 -17.99
N TRP A 418 -1.57 5.84 -16.97
CA TRP A 418 -2.01 6.44 -15.73
C TRP A 418 -1.85 7.95 -15.74
N PRO A 419 -2.80 8.71 -15.18
CA PRO A 419 -2.57 10.13 -14.92
C PRO A 419 -1.47 10.27 -13.86
N ILE A 420 -0.65 11.31 -13.99
CA ILE A 420 0.37 11.63 -12.98
C ILE A 420 -0.31 12.45 -11.90
N SER A 421 -0.60 11.81 -10.79
CA SER A 421 -1.28 12.38 -9.63
C SER A 421 -0.78 11.77 -8.34
N GLY A 422 -1.11 12.42 -7.21
CA GLY A 422 -0.75 11.95 -5.90
C GLY A 422 0.66 12.35 -5.46
N ALA A 423 0.87 12.33 -4.15
CA ALA A 423 2.05 12.88 -3.49
C ALA A 423 3.36 12.14 -3.81
N LEU A 424 3.29 10.87 -4.18
CA LEU A 424 4.47 10.04 -4.46
C LEU A 424 4.46 9.50 -5.90
N GLY A 425 3.66 10.13 -6.80
CA GLY A 425 3.43 9.59 -8.14
C GLY A 425 2.65 8.29 -8.14
N GLU A 426 2.21 7.83 -6.99
CA GLU A 426 1.32 6.70 -6.84
C GLU A 426 -0.12 7.20 -6.97
N THR A 427 -0.80 6.69 -7.96
CA THR A 427 -2.24 6.84 -8.04
C THR A 427 -2.89 5.85 -7.08
N PHE A 428 -2.93 6.17 -5.81
CA PHE A 428 -3.98 5.60 -4.99
C PHE A 428 -5.25 6.32 -5.43
N ALA A 429 -6.00 5.68 -6.30
CA ALA A 429 -7.32 6.14 -6.60
C ALA A 429 -8.07 6.30 -5.27
N ASN A 430 -8.38 7.54 -4.90
CA ASN A 430 -9.51 7.73 -4.02
C ASN A 430 -10.67 7.08 -4.77
N PRO A 431 -11.41 6.11 -4.21
CA PRO A 431 -12.53 5.48 -4.88
C PRO A 431 -13.55 6.48 -5.45
N ASP A 432 -13.59 7.66 -4.85
CA ASP A 432 -14.49 8.76 -5.26
C ASP A 432 -13.85 9.73 -6.28
N ASP A 433 -12.57 9.54 -6.66
CA ASP A 433 -11.83 10.39 -7.61
C ASP A 433 -11.42 9.60 -8.85
N LEU A 434 -12.25 9.67 -9.88
CA LEU A 434 -12.02 9.03 -11.17
C LEU A 434 -10.78 9.58 -11.91
N SER A 435 -10.30 10.76 -11.57
CA SER A 435 -9.15 11.40 -12.23
C SER A 435 -7.84 10.63 -12.02
N GLY A 436 -7.79 9.73 -11.02
CA GLY A 436 -6.65 8.85 -10.75
C GLY A 436 -6.67 7.51 -11.48
N ARG A 437 -7.73 7.18 -12.24
CA ARG A 437 -7.87 5.87 -12.89
C ARG A 437 -7.20 5.87 -14.29
N PRO A 438 -6.68 4.71 -14.73
CA PRO A 438 -5.96 4.64 -16.00
C PRO A 438 -6.88 4.63 -17.22
N THR A 439 -6.30 4.98 -18.36
CA THR A 439 -6.90 4.81 -19.69
C THR A 439 -6.23 3.61 -20.38
N LEU A 440 -7.02 2.71 -20.94
CA LEU A 440 -6.56 1.62 -21.78
C LEU A 440 -6.34 2.14 -23.22
N GLU A 441 -5.11 2.05 -23.70
CA GLU A 441 -4.69 2.50 -25.00
C GLU A 441 -4.24 1.31 -25.85
N HIS A 442 -4.53 1.39 -27.15
CA HIS A 442 -4.03 0.48 -28.19
C HIS A 442 -3.00 1.21 -29.06
N PHE A 443 -1.96 0.50 -29.44
CA PHE A 443 -0.95 0.98 -30.38
C PHE A 443 -0.74 -0.02 -31.51
N ASN A 444 -1.03 0.38 -32.72
CA ASN A 444 -0.72 -0.39 -33.94
C ASN A 444 0.74 -0.17 -34.29
N VAL A 445 1.57 -1.21 -34.22
CA VAL A 445 3.02 -1.12 -34.45
C VAL A 445 3.34 -0.80 -35.90
N GLY A 446 2.65 -1.43 -36.85
CA GLY A 446 2.90 -1.22 -38.28
C GLY A 446 2.53 0.18 -38.80
N ARG A 447 1.49 0.78 -38.19
CA ARG A 447 1.01 2.14 -38.54
C ARG A 447 1.62 3.22 -37.64
N ALA A 448 2.32 2.84 -36.56
CA ALA A 448 2.81 3.75 -35.54
C ALA A 448 1.71 4.67 -34.97
N GLN A 449 0.49 4.15 -34.79
CA GLN A 449 -0.70 4.91 -34.40
C GLN A 449 -1.24 4.43 -33.09
N LYS A 450 -1.54 5.40 -32.21
CA LYS A 450 -2.15 5.17 -30.89
C LYS A 450 -3.65 5.53 -30.94
N SER A 451 -4.48 4.74 -30.25
CA SER A 451 -5.90 5.02 -30.01
C SER A 451 -6.27 4.70 -28.56
N GLU A 452 -7.24 5.43 -28.01
CA GLU A 452 -7.81 5.14 -26.70
C GLU A 452 -8.99 4.17 -26.88
N LEU A 453 -9.01 3.09 -26.07
CA LEU A 453 -10.07 2.08 -26.11
C LEU A 453 -11.11 2.27 -25.01
N VAL A 454 -10.66 2.41 -23.76
CA VAL A 454 -11.51 2.54 -22.57
C VAL A 454 -10.87 3.51 -21.59
N GLY A 455 -11.62 4.49 -21.10
CA GLY A 455 -11.21 5.37 -20.01
C GLY A 455 -11.63 4.85 -18.64
N ASP A 456 -10.91 5.25 -17.60
CA ASP A 456 -11.30 5.09 -16.19
C ASP A 456 -11.65 3.65 -15.78
N LEU A 457 -10.73 2.69 -16.00
CA LEU A 457 -10.94 1.27 -15.65
C LEU A 457 -10.07 0.83 -14.46
N ASP A 458 -10.42 -0.32 -13.87
CA ASP A 458 -9.63 -0.93 -12.78
C ASP A 458 -8.50 -1.81 -13.35
N TRP A 459 -8.84 -2.74 -14.25
CA TRP A 459 -7.90 -3.64 -14.91
C TRP A 459 -8.52 -4.28 -16.15
N PHE A 460 -7.69 -5.01 -16.90
CA PHE A 460 -8.14 -5.77 -18.07
C PHE A 460 -7.39 -7.10 -18.22
N ALA A 461 -7.97 -8.03 -18.96
CA ALA A 461 -7.35 -9.26 -19.43
C ALA A 461 -7.55 -9.43 -20.94
N VAL A 462 -6.63 -10.13 -21.60
CA VAL A 462 -6.63 -10.33 -23.06
C VAL A 462 -7.05 -11.75 -23.40
N SER A 463 -7.87 -11.95 -24.45
CA SER A 463 -8.17 -13.28 -25.01
C SER A 463 -6.93 -13.94 -25.62
N GLY A 464 -6.87 -15.27 -25.65
CA GLY A 464 -5.73 -16.00 -26.20
C GLY A 464 -5.43 -15.63 -27.66
N ASP A 465 -6.46 -15.43 -28.50
CA ASP A 465 -6.32 -14.97 -29.89
C ASP A 465 -5.99 -13.46 -30.03
N GLY A 466 -6.03 -12.71 -28.91
CA GLY A 466 -5.75 -11.28 -28.85
C GLY A 466 -6.81 -10.39 -29.53
N THR A 467 -7.99 -10.91 -29.84
CA THR A 467 -9.03 -10.13 -30.53
C THR A 467 -9.95 -9.36 -29.59
N ARG A 468 -10.01 -9.79 -28.31
CA ARG A 468 -10.88 -9.20 -27.30
C ARG A 468 -10.15 -8.93 -25.98
N LEU A 469 -10.68 -7.93 -25.28
CA LEU A 469 -10.27 -7.56 -23.93
C LEU A 469 -11.48 -7.73 -23.01
N VAL A 470 -11.25 -8.27 -21.83
CA VAL A 470 -12.21 -8.25 -20.72
C VAL A 470 -11.77 -7.18 -19.74
N VAL A 471 -12.64 -6.20 -19.50
CA VAL A 471 -12.37 -5.00 -18.70
C VAL A 471 -13.21 -5.02 -17.44
N MET A 472 -12.60 -4.74 -16.29
CA MET A 472 -13.27 -4.49 -15.01
C MET A 472 -13.35 -2.98 -14.76
N ASP A 473 -14.53 -2.52 -14.36
CA ASP A 473 -14.84 -1.13 -14.07
C ASP A 473 -15.86 -1.06 -12.91
N GLU A 474 -15.41 -0.68 -11.70
CA GLU A 474 -16.23 -0.56 -10.48
C GLU A 474 -17.09 -1.81 -10.15
N GLY A 475 -16.58 -2.99 -10.46
CA GLY A 475 -17.28 -4.26 -10.25
C GLY A 475 -18.12 -4.73 -11.45
N ASP A 476 -18.23 -3.94 -12.50
CA ASP A 476 -18.82 -4.34 -13.77
C ASP A 476 -17.78 -4.93 -14.71
N LEU A 477 -18.09 -6.09 -15.27
CA LEU A 477 -17.21 -6.79 -16.20
C LEU A 477 -17.79 -6.72 -17.62
N ARG A 478 -16.95 -6.35 -18.60
CA ARG A 478 -17.36 -6.27 -20.01
C ARG A 478 -16.26 -6.74 -20.96
N ALA A 479 -16.65 -7.37 -22.07
CA ALA A 479 -15.74 -7.72 -23.16
C ALA A 479 -15.87 -6.69 -24.28
N VAL A 480 -14.72 -6.16 -24.72
CA VAL A 480 -14.62 -5.13 -25.80
C VAL A 480 -13.64 -5.61 -26.88
N PRO A 481 -13.67 -5.05 -28.11
CA PRO A 481 -12.63 -5.29 -29.11
C PRO A 481 -11.26 -4.87 -28.61
N ALA A 482 -10.18 -5.55 -29.04
CA ALA A 482 -8.82 -5.26 -28.60
C ALA A 482 -8.12 -4.16 -29.42
N THR A 483 -8.62 -3.84 -30.62
CA THR A 483 -7.94 -2.95 -31.57
C THR A 483 -8.67 -1.65 -31.84
N GLU A 484 -9.92 -1.54 -31.42
CA GLU A 484 -10.77 -0.37 -31.60
C GLU A 484 -11.67 -0.13 -30.40
N ALA A 485 -12.10 1.09 -30.19
CA ALA A 485 -13.05 1.42 -29.14
C ALA A 485 -14.37 0.67 -29.38
N GLY A 486 -14.84 -0.01 -28.33
CA GLY A 486 -16.11 -0.74 -28.38
C GLY A 486 -17.31 0.20 -28.50
N ASP A 487 -18.29 -0.19 -29.30
CA ASP A 487 -19.60 0.42 -29.38
C ASP A 487 -20.69 -0.45 -28.73
N GLY A 488 -21.95 -0.05 -28.85
CA GLY A 488 -23.08 -0.79 -28.27
C GLY A 488 -23.27 -2.22 -28.84
N ASP A 489 -22.81 -2.49 -30.04
CA ASP A 489 -22.95 -3.79 -30.70
C ASP A 489 -21.75 -4.69 -30.45
N SER A 490 -20.56 -4.13 -30.32
CA SER A 490 -19.30 -4.86 -30.12
C SER A 490 -18.94 -5.06 -28.65
N THR A 491 -19.51 -4.26 -27.72
CA THR A 491 -19.35 -4.41 -26.26
C THR A 491 -20.32 -5.43 -25.71
N VAL A 492 -19.81 -6.39 -24.93
CA VAL A 492 -20.62 -7.43 -24.27
C VAL A 492 -20.48 -7.30 -22.76
N TRP A 493 -21.58 -6.92 -22.08
CA TRP A 493 -21.63 -6.89 -20.62
C TRP A 493 -21.77 -8.31 -20.06
N ILE A 494 -20.92 -8.63 -19.09
CA ILE A 494 -20.80 -9.96 -18.48
C ILE A 494 -21.55 -9.94 -17.13
N ASP A 495 -22.69 -10.61 -17.06
CA ASP A 495 -23.52 -10.62 -15.86
C ASP A 495 -22.95 -11.53 -14.77
N LEU A 496 -22.23 -10.95 -13.80
CA LEU A 496 -21.69 -11.64 -12.64
C LEU A 496 -22.75 -12.11 -11.63
N ARG A 497 -24.01 -11.65 -11.73
CA ARG A 497 -25.10 -12.11 -10.85
C ARG A 497 -25.48 -13.57 -11.11
N ARG A 498 -25.02 -14.16 -12.21
CA ARG A 498 -25.13 -15.60 -12.50
C ARG A 498 -24.26 -16.46 -11.58
N ILE A 499 -23.25 -15.88 -10.92
CA ILE A 499 -22.42 -16.56 -9.93
C ILE A 499 -23.02 -16.31 -8.55
N LEU A 500 -23.49 -17.36 -7.92
CA LEU A 500 -23.97 -17.37 -6.54
C LEU A 500 -22.89 -18.02 -5.67
N HIS A 501 -22.04 -17.21 -5.05
CA HIS A 501 -21.00 -17.71 -4.17
C HIS A 501 -21.53 -17.84 -2.74
N GLN A 502 -21.39 -19.03 -2.16
CA GLN A 502 -21.75 -19.32 -0.78
C GLN A 502 -20.50 -19.31 0.10
N VAL A 503 -20.51 -18.46 1.12
CA VAL A 503 -19.46 -18.36 2.12
C VAL A 503 -19.78 -19.29 3.31
N ASP A 504 -18.81 -20.13 3.70
CA ASP A 504 -18.74 -20.79 5.00
C ASP A 504 -17.70 -20.07 5.88
N PRO A 505 -18.12 -19.17 6.78
CA PRO A 505 -17.17 -18.37 7.54
C PRO A 505 -16.21 -19.20 8.38
N ALA A 506 -16.66 -20.30 8.95
CA ALA A 506 -15.81 -21.14 9.80
C ALA A 506 -14.69 -21.81 9.01
N ALA A 507 -15.00 -22.35 7.83
CA ALA A 507 -13.99 -22.94 6.95
C ALA A 507 -13.03 -21.88 6.40
N GLU A 508 -13.55 -20.71 6.01
CA GLU A 508 -12.78 -19.61 5.48
C GLU A 508 -11.80 -19.00 6.52
N TRP A 509 -12.23 -18.83 7.79
CA TRP A 509 -11.33 -18.37 8.84
C TRP A 509 -10.22 -19.36 9.17
N ARG A 510 -10.49 -20.68 9.11
CA ARG A 510 -9.41 -21.69 9.27
C ARG A 510 -8.38 -21.56 8.15
N GLN A 511 -8.83 -21.49 6.90
CA GLN A 511 -7.95 -21.33 5.74
C GLN A 511 -7.17 -20.01 5.83
N SER A 512 -7.85 -18.89 6.14
CA SER A 512 -7.23 -17.57 6.26
C SER A 512 -6.20 -17.49 7.39
N PHE A 513 -6.45 -18.19 8.51
CA PHE A 513 -5.47 -18.30 9.60
C PHE A 513 -4.21 -19.04 9.16
N ASP A 514 -4.37 -20.19 8.52
CA ASP A 514 -3.25 -20.98 8.02
C ASP A 514 -2.48 -20.24 6.90
N GLU A 515 -3.20 -19.56 6.01
CA GLU A 515 -2.59 -18.74 4.97
C GLU A 515 -1.82 -17.55 5.54
N ALA A 516 -2.37 -16.86 6.56
CA ALA A 516 -1.65 -15.79 7.25
C ALA A 516 -0.33 -16.30 7.83
N GLY A 517 -0.34 -17.46 8.48
CA GLY A 517 0.87 -18.11 8.99
C GLY A 517 1.92 -18.38 7.90
N ARG A 518 1.49 -18.89 6.74
CA ARG A 518 2.37 -19.15 5.58
C ARG A 518 2.92 -17.85 4.99
N ILE A 519 2.09 -16.81 4.85
CA ILE A 519 2.52 -15.50 4.34
C ILE A 519 3.58 -14.88 5.25
N ILE A 520 3.36 -14.90 6.56
CA ILE A 520 4.36 -14.40 7.52
C ILE A 520 5.67 -15.16 7.37
N ARG A 521 5.65 -16.50 7.39
CA ARG A 521 6.87 -17.32 7.21
C ARG A 521 7.59 -17.01 5.91
N ALA A 522 6.84 -16.82 4.82
CA ALA A 522 7.42 -16.60 3.49
C ALA A 522 8.06 -15.22 3.32
N HIS A 523 7.59 -14.21 4.05
CA HIS A 523 7.96 -12.81 3.80
C HIS A 523 8.57 -12.08 4.99
N PHE A 524 8.64 -12.70 6.18
CA PHE A 524 9.30 -12.08 7.34
C PHE A 524 10.77 -11.79 7.03
N TRP A 525 11.28 -10.64 7.48
CA TRP A 525 12.60 -10.14 7.09
C TRP A 525 13.78 -11.06 7.46
N ASP A 526 13.64 -11.85 8.55
CA ASP A 526 14.61 -12.87 8.94
C ASP A 526 14.05 -14.27 8.66
N PRO A 527 14.67 -15.07 7.76
CA PRO A 527 14.22 -16.44 7.48
C PRO A 527 14.20 -17.36 8.70
N GLY A 528 15.03 -17.06 9.71
CA GLY A 528 15.07 -17.78 11.00
C GLY A 528 14.01 -17.29 12.00
N MET A 529 13.08 -16.41 11.58
CA MET A 529 12.02 -15.83 12.43
C MET A 529 12.55 -15.21 13.72
N CYS A 530 13.77 -14.68 13.73
CA CYS A 530 14.47 -14.18 14.92
C CYS A 530 14.55 -15.20 16.08
N GLY A 531 14.51 -16.49 15.78
CA GLY A 531 14.52 -17.58 16.75
C GLY A 531 13.15 -17.94 17.34
N ILE A 532 12.07 -17.37 16.83
CA ILE A 532 10.70 -17.67 17.24
C ILE A 532 10.27 -19.01 16.64
N ASP A 533 9.74 -19.93 17.47
CA ASP A 533 9.07 -21.13 17.00
C ASP A 533 7.67 -20.79 16.47
N TRP A 534 7.64 -20.34 15.22
CA TRP A 534 6.40 -19.86 14.58
C TRP A 534 5.34 -20.97 14.45
N ASP A 535 5.76 -22.22 14.23
CA ASP A 535 4.85 -23.36 14.10
C ASP A 535 4.19 -23.69 15.45
N ALA A 536 4.95 -23.61 16.55
CA ALA A 536 4.40 -23.80 17.90
C ALA A 536 3.38 -22.70 18.24
N ILE A 537 3.65 -21.43 17.88
CA ILE A 537 2.70 -20.32 18.07
C ILE A 537 1.41 -20.56 17.27
N LEU A 538 1.52 -20.90 15.99
CA LEU A 538 0.34 -21.19 15.16
C LEU A 538 -0.48 -22.34 15.74
N ALA A 539 0.17 -23.42 16.20
CA ALA A 539 -0.50 -24.56 16.84
C ALA A 539 -1.21 -24.17 18.13
N GLN A 540 -0.62 -23.28 18.92
CA GLN A 540 -1.20 -22.76 20.18
C GLN A 540 -2.49 -21.97 19.92
N TYR A 541 -2.49 -21.07 18.94
CA TYR A 541 -3.62 -20.19 18.67
C TYR A 541 -4.69 -20.80 17.77
N ARG A 542 -4.38 -21.81 16.94
CA ARG A 542 -5.31 -22.43 16.00
C ARG A 542 -6.63 -22.91 16.61
N PRO A 543 -6.69 -23.52 17.82
CA PRO A 543 -7.95 -23.91 18.45
C PRO A 543 -8.90 -22.75 18.72
N LEU A 544 -8.40 -21.52 18.89
CA LEU A 544 -9.22 -20.33 19.13
C LEU A 544 -10.01 -19.90 17.89
N VAL A 545 -9.56 -20.26 16.66
CA VAL A 545 -10.29 -20.01 15.42
C VAL A 545 -11.70 -20.62 15.47
N GLU A 546 -11.86 -21.78 16.13
CA GLU A 546 -13.16 -22.44 16.29
C GLU A 546 -14.16 -21.67 17.17
N ARG A 547 -13.66 -20.65 17.89
CA ARG A 547 -14.46 -19.82 18.78
C ARG A 547 -14.90 -18.50 18.12
N VAL A 548 -14.21 -18.08 17.08
CA VAL A 548 -14.50 -16.85 16.32
C VAL A 548 -15.92 -16.87 15.78
N ALA A 549 -16.64 -15.76 15.91
CA ALA A 549 -18.02 -15.61 15.48
C ALA A 549 -18.26 -14.36 14.60
N SER A 550 -17.24 -13.53 14.37
CA SER A 550 -17.32 -12.35 13.51
C SER A 550 -15.97 -12.04 12.84
N PRO A 551 -15.96 -11.29 11.71
CA PRO A 551 -14.71 -10.82 11.08
C PRO A 551 -13.83 -10.00 12.02
N ASP A 552 -14.41 -9.22 12.92
CA ASP A 552 -13.65 -8.41 13.87
C ASP A 552 -12.96 -9.29 14.92
N GLU A 553 -13.64 -10.31 15.46
CA GLU A 553 -13.03 -11.30 16.36
C GLU A 553 -11.90 -12.08 15.66
N PHE A 554 -12.04 -12.41 14.37
CA PHE A 554 -10.99 -13.03 13.58
C PHE A 554 -9.78 -12.11 13.43
N ALA A 555 -10.02 -10.84 13.12
CA ALA A 555 -8.95 -9.84 13.04
C ALA A 555 -8.24 -9.64 14.38
N ASP A 556 -8.98 -9.67 15.50
CA ASP A 556 -8.40 -9.57 16.84
C ASP A 556 -7.54 -10.80 17.18
N LEU A 557 -7.99 -11.99 16.82
CA LEU A 557 -7.19 -13.21 16.97
C LEU A 557 -5.89 -13.12 16.15
N LEU A 558 -5.96 -12.67 14.89
CA LEU A 558 -4.76 -12.49 14.09
C LEU A 558 -3.81 -11.43 14.67
N ARG A 559 -4.33 -10.34 15.27
CA ARG A 559 -3.49 -9.34 15.95
C ARG A 559 -2.75 -9.93 17.13
N GLU A 560 -3.40 -10.81 17.91
CA GLU A 560 -2.73 -11.53 18.99
C GLU A 560 -1.60 -12.42 18.48
N VAL A 561 -1.88 -13.22 17.45
CA VAL A 561 -0.88 -14.11 16.81
C VAL A 561 0.31 -13.32 16.24
N LEU A 562 0.04 -12.22 15.53
CA LEU A 562 1.09 -11.38 14.97
C LEU A 562 1.87 -10.62 16.05
N GLY A 563 1.27 -10.37 17.21
CA GLY A 563 1.95 -9.79 18.38
C GLY A 563 3.07 -10.68 18.91
N GLU A 564 2.99 -12.01 18.74
CA GLU A 564 4.05 -12.94 19.14
C GLU A 564 5.35 -12.80 18.32
N LEU A 565 5.30 -12.10 17.17
CA LEU A 565 6.50 -11.76 16.43
C LEU A 565 7.42 -10.77 17.15
N GLY A 566 6.92 -10.08 18.18
CA GLY A 566 7.70 -9.14 18.99
C GLY A 566 8.30 -7.99 18.18
N THR A 567 7.67 -7.57 17.09
CA THR A 567 8.16 -6.53 16.18
C THR A 567 7.04 -5.63 15.69
N SER A 568 7.39 -4.45 15.22
CA SER A 568 6.46 -3.47 14.70
C SER A 568 5.91 -3.84 13.32
N HIS A 569 4.90 -3.11 12.84
CA HIS A 569 4.36 -3.16 11.48
C HIS A 569 3.70 -4.48 11.07
N ALA A 570 3.30 -5.32 12.01
CA ALA A 570 2.46 -6.48 11.82
C ALA A 570 0.98 -6.09 12.05
N TYR A 571 0.33 -5.50 11.04
CA TYR A 571 -1.03 -4.96 11.16
C TYR A 571 -2.07 -5.90 10.57
N VAL A 572 -3.29 -5.82 11.12
CA VAL A 572 -4.46 -6.54 10.60
C VAL A 572 -5.60 -5.54 10.41
N ALA A 573 -6.16 -5.49 9.22
CA ALA A 573 -7.39 -4.77 8.91
C ALA A 573 -8.51 -5.78 8.65
N ALA A 574 -9.60 -5.69 9.42
CA ALA A 574 -10.74 -6.57 9.28
C ALA A 574 -11.39 -6.43 7.89
N ALA A 575 -11.89 -7.53 7.36
CA ALA A 575 -12.53 -7.60 6.03
C ALA A 575 -13.79 -6.72 5.92
N ARG A 576 -14.51 -6.54 7.02
CA ARG A 576 -15.76 -5.78 7.05
C ARG A 576 -15.72 -4.71 8.13
N ARG A 577 -16.02 -3.47 7.72
CA ARG A 577 -16.06 -2.32 8.63
C ARG A 577 -17.47 -1.92 9.02
N ASN A 578 -18.47 -2.19 8.17
CA ASN A 578 -19.87 -1.79 8.37
C ASN A 578 -20.82 -2.89 7.91
N GLU A 579 -21.77 -3.25 8.77
CA GLU A 579 -22.73 -4.32 8.52
C GLU A 579 -24.11 -3.80 8.08
N GLY A 580 -24.34 -2.50 8.15
CA GLY A 580 -25.61 -1.86 7.80
C GLY A 580 -25.73 -1.53 6.29
N PRO A 581 -26.96 -1.30 5.81
CA PRO A 581 -27.18 -0.74 4.49
C PRO A 581 -26.41 0.59 4.28
N PRO A 582 -25.93 0.90 3.06
CA PRO A 582 -25.10 2.08 2.81
C PRO A 582 -25.72 3.41 3.25
N HIS A 583 -27.04 3.54 3.22
CA HIS A 583 -27.75 4.76 3.62
C HIS A 583 -27.75 5.00 5.15
N TYR A 584 -27.40 4.01 5.97
CA TYR A 584 -27.19 4.21 7.43
C TYR A 584 -25.74 4.53 7.79
N GLN A 585 -24.84 4.50 6.82
CA GLN A 585 -23.40 4.76 7.00
C GLN A 585 -23.03 6.23 6.82
N ARG A 586 -23.96 7.14 6.98
CA ARG A 586 -23.68 8.58 6.90
C ARG A 586 -22.84 9.00 8.10
N PRO A 587 -21.73 9.71 7.88
CA PRO A 587 -20.86 10.16 8.96
C PRO A 587 -21.51 11.26 9.80
N GLN A 588 -21.06 11.37 11.05
CA GLN A 588 -21.42 12.46 11.94
C GLN A 588 -21.02 13.80 11.31
N GLY A 589 -21.93 14.75 11.31
CA GLY A 589 -21.63 16.11 10.86
C GLY A 589 -20.87 16.91 11.93
N LEU A 590 -19.75 17.53 11.50
CA LEU A 590 -18.88 18.34 12.34
C LEU A 590 -18.92 19.80 11.87
N LEU A 591 -19.05 20.76 12.80
CA LEU A 591 -19.22 22.17 12.48
C LEU A 591 -17.89 22.94 12.38
N GLY A 592 -16.74 22.29 12.61
CA GLY A 592 -15.45 22.95 12.62
C GLY A 592 -15.36 24.04 13.70
N ALA A 593 -16.03 23.82 14.84
CA ALA A 593 -16.12 24.73 15.96
C ALA A 593 -16.24 23.95 17.28
N ASP A 594 -15.83 24.57 18.37
CA ASP A 594 -16.06 24.06 19.72
C ASP A 594 -17.35 24.63 20.26
N LEU A 595 -18.27 23.75 20.65
CA LEU A 595 -19.49 24.09 21.33
C LEU A 595 -19.40 23.71 22.80
N VAL A 596 -19.92 24.56 23.69
CA VAL A 596 -19.98 24.27 25.13
C VAL A 596 -21.39 24.52 25.66
N CYS A 597 -21.85 23.64 26.56
CA CYS A 597 -23.09 23.85 27.27
C CYS A 597 -22.85 24.84 28.42
N ARG A 598 -23.58 25.93 28.43
CA ARG A 598 -23.65 26.90 29.52
C ARG A 598 -25.11 27.14 29.87
N GLU A 599 -25.49 26.82 31.09
CA GLU A 599 -26.87 27.03 31.59
C GLU A 599 -27.94 26.39 30.67
N GLY A 600 -27.69 25.22 30.14
CA GLY A 600 -28.59 24.52 29.20
C GLY A 600 -28.60 25.08 27.79
N GLN A 601 -27.71 26.01 27.43
CA GLN A 601 -27.55 26.55 26.10
C GLN A 601 -26.24 26.13 25.48
N TRP A 602 -26.26 25.77 24.18
CA TRP A 602 -25.08 25.37 23.43
C TRP A 602 -24.45 26.55 22.71
N VAL A 603 -23.36 27.05 23.28
CA VAL A 603 -22.67 28.29 22.90
C VAL A 603 -21.44 27.94 22.04
N VAL A 604 -21.26 28.67 20.95
CA VAL A 604 -20.04 28.63 20.15
C VAL A 604 -18.90 29.21 20.99
N ARG A 605 -18.03 28.34 21.54
CA ARG A 605 -16.87 28.77 22.31
C ARG A 605 -15.78 29.32 21.39
N ARG A 606 -15.59 28.65 20.26
CA ARG A 606 -14.55 28.98 19.28
C ARG A 606 -14.92 28.43 17.90
N ILE A 607 -14.69 29.22 16.86
CA ILE A 607 -14.72 28.80 15.47
C ILE A 607 -13.26 28.56 15.06
N LEU A 608 -12.95 27.37 14.56
CA LEU A 608 -11.60 27.04 14.11
C LEU A 608 -11.28 27.84 12.84
N PRO A 609 -10.15 28.56 12.80
CA PRO A 609 -9.89 29.53 11.72
C PRO A 609 -9.67 28.90 10.36
N GLY A 610 -9.17 27.66 10.34
CA GLY A 610 -8.81 26.97 9.12
C GLY A 610 -7.47 27.41 8.50
N ASP A 611 -7.15 26.80 7.38
CA ASP A 611 -5.98 27.11 6.56
C ASP A 611 -6.40 27.34 5.11
N SER A 612 -6.00 28.45 4.52
CA SER A 612 -6.36 28.80 3.14
C SER A 612 -5.65 27.95 2.08
N SER A 613 -4.59 27.23 2.46
CA SER A 613 -3.84 26.34 1.57
C SER A 613 -4.50 24.97 1.40
N ASP A 614 -5.42 24.57 2.28
CA ASP A 614 -6.16 23.32 2.18
C ASP A 614 -7.67 23.59 2.27
N SER A 615 -8.39 23.34 1.19
CA SER A 615 -9.85 23.52 1.12
C SER A 615 -10.60 22.64 2.13
N ARG A 616 -10.03 21.52 2.55
CA ARG A 616 -10.60 20.61 3.57
C ARG A 616 -10.43 21.16 4.98
N ALA A 617 -9.45 22.02 5.20
CA ALA A 617 -9.17 22.67 6.49
C ALA A 617 -9.90 24.01 6.63
N ARG A 618 -11.19 24.05 6.28
CA ARG A 618 -12.05 25.24 6.39
C ARG A 618 -13.29 24.95 7.23
N SER A 619 -13.52 25.76 8.25
CA SER A 619 -14.75 25.64 9.06
C SER A 619 -16.00 25.93 8.23
N PRO A 620 -17.05 25.10 8.29
CA PRO A 620 -18.36 25.40 7.70
C PRO A 620 -18.98 26.72 8.21
N LEU A 621 -18.60 27.16 9.42
CA LEU A 621 -19.06 28.42 10.00
C LEU A 621 -18.18 29.60 9.56
N ALA A 622 -17.05 29.41 8.91
CA ALA A 622 -16.20 30.50 8.45
C ALA A 622 -16.92 31.33 7.37
N GLY A 623 -16.98 32.65 7.56
CA GLY A 623 -17.65 33.55 6.64
C GLY A 623 -19.19 33.58 6.73
N SER A 624 -19.81 32.72 7.57
CA SER A 624 -21.27 32.70 7.77
C SER A 624 -21.79 33.90 8.55
N GLY A 625 -20.90 34.71 9.17
CA GLY A 625 -21.21 35.81 10.05
C GLY A 625 -21.66 35.39 11.45
N ILE A 626 -21.59 34.13 11.78
CA ILE A 626 -21.71 33.62 13.14
C ILE A 626 -20.42 33.98 13.90
N ARG A 627 -20.55 34.35 15.16
CA ARG A 627 -19.43 34.74 16.03
C ARG A 627 -19.39 33.87 17.28
N GLU A 628 -18.24 33.83 17.90
CA GLU A 628 -18.06 33.23 19.23
C GLU A 628 -19.03 33.89 20.22
N GLY A 629 -19.60 33.09 21.11
CA GLY A 629 -20.66 33.46 22.02
C GLY A 629 -22.09 33.31 21.45
N ALA A 630 -22.27 33.08 20.16
CA ALA A 630 -23.58 32.78 19.59
C ALA A 630 -24.13 31.45 20.11
N VAL A 631 -25.42 31.35 20.35
CA VAL A 631 -26.13 30.18 20.87
C VAL A 631 -26.76 29.42 19.71
N LEU A 632 -26.39 28.18 19.51
CA LEU A 632 -27.03 27.28 18.53
C LEU A 632 -28.36 26.79 19.11
N THR A 633 -29.47 27.21 18.52
CA THR A 633 -30.82 26.91 19.02
C THR A 633 -31.53 25.81 18.22
N HIS A 634 -31.34 25.73 16.91
CA HIS A 634 -31.99 24.73 16.04
C HIS A 634 -31.05 24.19 14.96
N VAL A 635 -31.29 22.93 14.56
CA VAL A 635 -30.74 22.29 13.38
C VAL A 635 -31.92 21.80 12.54
N ASP A 636 -31.99 22.20 11.27
CA ASP A 636 -33.11 21.89 10.36
C ASP A 636 -34.47 22.11 10.97
N GLY A 637 -34.62 23.25 11.68
CA GLY A 637 -35.85 23.64 12.36
C GLY A 637 -36.16 22.84 13.64
N ARG A 638 -35.36 21.87 14.04
CA ARG A 638 -35.51 21.12 15.30
C ARG A 638 -34.72 21.77 16.42
N ALA A 639 -35.35 21.96 17.57
CA ALA A 639 -34.70 22.57 18.74
C ALA A 639 -33.53 21.68 19.24
N VAL A 640 -32.41 22.33 19.58
CA VAL A 640 -31.26 21.67 20.20
C VAL A 640 -31.62 21.32 21.65
N ASP A 641 -31.42 20.07 22.00
CA ASP A 641 -31.66 19.58 23.36
C ASP A 641 -30.62 20.14 24.34
N PRO A 642 -31.05 20.71 25.49
CA PRO A 642 -30.11 21.32 26.43
C PRO A 642 -29.08 20.33 27.03
N LEU A 643 -29.37 19.04 27.10
CA LEU A 643 -28.53 18.03 27.72
C LEU A 643 -27.61 17.39 26.69
N THR A 644 -28.15 16.87 25.59
CA THR A 644 -27.42 16.13 24.58
C THR A 644 -26.79 16.98 23.48
N GLY A 645 -27.27 18.25 23.34
CA GLY A 645 -26.74 19.20 22.38
C GLY A 645 -27.16 18.95 20.93
N PRO A 646 -26.43 19.48 19.97
CA PRO A 646 -26.76 19.38 18.55
C PRO A 646 -26.33 18.03 17.94
N TYR A 647 -25.53 17.25 18.62
CA TYR A 647 -24.86 16.06 18.04
C TYR A 647 -25.84 15.01 17.53
N PRO A 648 -26.96 14.68 18.22
CA PRO A 648 -27.96 13.77 17.67
C PRO A 648 -28.63 14.29 16.39
N LEU A 649 -28.80 15.63 16.26
CA LEU A 649 -29.39 16.24 15.08
C LEU A 649 -28.42 16.31 13.89
N LEU A 650 -27.13 16.24 14.15
CA LEU A 650 -26.06 16.21 13.14
C LEU A 650 -25.62 14.77 12.81
N ALA A 651 -26.21 13.75 13.44
CA ALA A 651 -25.92 12.36 13.12
C ALA A 651 -26.32 12.07 11.67
N GLY A 652 -25.36 11.57 10.88
CA GLY A 652 -25.55 11.32 9.45
C GLY A 652 -25.63 12.57 8.57
N ALA A 653 -25.29 13.75 9.08
CA ALA A 653 -25.32 15.01 8.34
C ALA A 653 -23.99 15.43 7.69
N GLY A 654 -22.90 14.66 7.93
CA GLY A 654 -21.60 14.92 7.34
C GLY A 654 -21.66 14.92 5.82
N GLY A 655 -21.15 15.98 5.18
CA GLY A 655 -21.17 16.15 3.73
C GLY A 655 -22.52 16.56 3.12
N THR A 656 -23.57 16.74 3.94
CA THR A 656 -24.90 17.16 3.45
C THR A 656 -25.26 18.54 3.97
N THR A 657 -26.03 19.34 3.18
CA THR A 657 -26.42 20.67 3.60
C THR A 657 -27.43 20.63 4.75
N VAL A 658 -27.17 21.38 5.83
CA VAL A 658 -28.07 21.57 6.97
C VAL A 658 -28.32 23.06 7.22
N GLU A 659 -29.48 23.39 7.76
CA GLU A 659 -29.80 24.72 8.25
C GLU A 659 -29.54 24.85 9.75
N LEU A 660 -28.74 25.81 10.16
CA LEU A 660 -28.46 26.12 11.56
C LEU A 660 -29.10 27.45 11.96
N THR A 661 -29.75 27.51 13.12
CA THR A 661 -30.30 28.75 13.68
C THR A 661 -29.51 29.11 14.94
N PHE A 662 -28.98 30.34 14.94
CA PHE A 662 -28.24 30.91 16.07
C PHE A 662 -28.97 32.12 16.66
N ALA A 663 -29.00 32.19 17.98
CA ALA A 663 -29.31 33.39 18.71
C ALA A 663 -28.03 34.23 18.95
N PRO A 664 -28.12 35.57 19.02
CA PRO A 664 -26.94 36.41 19.26
C PRO A 664 -26.36 36.21 20.65
N ALA A 665 -25.05 36.53 20.82
CA ALA A 665 -24.35 36.47 22.08
C ALA A 665 -24.87 37.53 23.08
N GLY A 666 -25.11 37.13 24.34
CA GLY A 666 -25.32 38.02 25.49
C GLY A 666 -26.77 38.24 25.89
N GLU A 667 -26.99 38.62 27.18
CA GLU A 667 -28.30 38.84 27.83
C GLU A 667 -29.11 40.06 27.27
N SER A 668 -28.49 40.90 26.47
CA SER A 668 -29.12 42.07 25.84
C SER A 668 -29.71 41.75 24.45
N GLY A 669 -30.25 40.58 24.27
CA GLY A 669 -30.68 39.96 23.02
C GLY A 669 -31.71 40.72 22.18
N GLY A 670 -31.39 41.93 21.73
CA GLY A 670 -32.21 42.69 20.76
C GLY A 670 -31.94 42.32 19.28
N GLY A 671 -31.06 41.34 19.00
CA GLY A 671 -30.74 40.92 17.64
C GLY A 671 -31.63 39.77 17.14
N ALA A 672 -32.02 39.81 15.85
CA ALA A 672 -32.79 38.73 15.25
C ALA A 672 -31.95 37.43 15.19
N ALA A 673 -32.58 36.27 15.40
CA ALA A 673 -31.99 34.98 15.20
C ALA A 673 -31.47 34.87 13.75
N ARG A 674 -30.26 34.32 13.60
CA ARG A 674 -29.61 34.15 12.29
C ARG A 674 -29.69 32.70 11.82
N ARG A 675 -30.22 32.51 10.63
CA ARG A 675 -30.21 31.22 9.95
C ARG A 675 -29.08 31.17 8.92
N VAL A 676 -28.36 30.09 8.89
CA VAL A 676 -27.26 29.82 7.93
C VAL A 676 -27.35 28.40 7.40
N ALA A 677 -27.13 28.21 6.11
CA ALA A 677 -27.00 26.92 5.52
C ALA A 677 -25.50 26.58 5.43
N VAL A 678 -25.12 25.39 5.90
CA VAL A 678 -23.73 24.90 5.90
C VAL A 678 -23.69 23.46 5.49
N VAL A 679 -22.52 23.00 5.01
CA VAL A 679 -22.22 21.58 4.82
C VAL A 679 -21.28 21.14 5.94
N PRO A 680 -21.77 20.41 6.96
CA PRO A 680 -20.91 19.90 8.03
C PRO A 680 -19.79 19.02 7.47
N LEU A 681 -18.61 19.09 8.09
CA LEU A 681 -17.46 18.26 7.75
C LEU A 681 -17.72 16.81 8.16
N VAL A 682 -17.14 15.87 7.43
CA VAL A 682 -17.03 14.45 7.82
C VAL A 682 -15.82 14.22 8.73
N ASP A 683 -14.81 15.07 8.61
CA ASP A 683 -13.58 15.04 9.42
C ASP A 683 -13.08 16.47 9.68
N ASP A 684 -12.95 16.85 10.94
CA ASP A 684 -12.41 18.15 11.33
C ASP A 684 -10.96 18.06 11.88
N ARG A 685 -10.33 16.89 11.85
CA ARG A 685 -8.94 16.71 12.30
C ARG A 685 -7.94 17.58 11.53
N PRO A 686 -8.01 17.73 10.19
CA PRO A 686 -7.12 18.63 9.46
C PRO A 686 -7.24 20.08 9.93
N LEU A 687 -8.47 20.52 10.18
CA LEU A 687 -8.76 21.86 10.67
C LEU A 687 -8.22 22.09 12.09
N ARG A 688 -8.40 21.12 12.99
CA ARG A 688 -7.86 21.14 14.37
C ARG A 688 -6.35 21.10 14.36
N TYR A 689 -5.75 20.29 13.50
CA TYR A 689 -4.32 20.20 13.32
C TYR A 689 -3.71 21.55 12.90
N GLN A 690 -4.24 22.19 11.88
CA GLN A 690 -3.72 23.49 11.43
C GLN A 690 -3.84 24.57 12.51
N HIS A 691 -4.94 24.59 13.26
CA HIS A 691 -5.08 25.47 14.40
C HIS A 691 -4.05 25.18 15.49
N TRP A 692 -3.78 23.90 15.75
CA TRP A 692 -2.79 23.46 16.73
C TRP A 692 -1.38 23.91 16.34
N VAL A 693 -0.98 23.73 15.08
CA VAL A 693 0.33 24.18 14.55
C VAL A 693 0.47 25.70 14.64
N ALA A 694 -0.55 26.43 14.18
CA ALA A 694 -0.55 27.91 14.23
C ALA A 694 -0.36 28.43 15.66
N ARG A 695 -1.03 27.81 16.63
CA ARG A 695 -0.90 28.19 18.05
C ARG A 695 0.50 27.92 18.61
N ARG A 696 1.13 26.78 18.25
CA ARG A 696 2.52 26.49 18.67
C ARG A 696 3.52 27.46 18.06
N ARG A 697 3.37 27.77 16.81
CA ARG A 697 4.21 28.77 16.13
C ARG A 697 4.12 30.14 16.82
N GLU A 698 2.92 30.54 17.23
CA GLU A 698 2.71 31.77 17.99
C GLU A 698 3.40 31.74 19.35
N VAL A 699 3.27 30.64 20.11
CA VAL A 699 3.94 30.44 21.41
C VAL A 699 5.46 30.51 21.25
N VAL A 700 6.04 29.79 20.26
CA VAL A 700 7.50 29.86 19.99
C VAL A 700 7.93 31.29 19.65
N ARG A 701 7.14 32.03 18.87
CA ARG A 701 7.43 33.43 18.51
C ARG A 701 7.42 34.31 19.75
N GLU A 702 6.44 34.16 20.64
CA GLU A 702 6.33 34.91 21.89
C GLU A 702 7.50 34.62 22.81
N LEU A 703 7.76 33.34 23.09
CA LEU A 703 8.82 32.89 24.00
C LEU A 703 10.22 33.30 23.53
N SER A 704 10.47 33.23 22.22
CA SER A 704 11.78 33.54 21.63
C SER A 704 11.98 35.02 21.28
N GLY A 705 10.98 35.89 21.46
CA GLY A 705 11.00 37.25 20.94
C GLY A 705 11.16 37.29 19.42
N GLY A 706 10.60 36.29 18.71
CA GLY A 706 10.64 36.17 17.25
C GLY A 706 11.97 35.62 16.69
N LYS A 707 12.89 35.13 17.51
CA LYS A 707 14.20 34.62 17.08
C LYS A 707 14.16 33.17 16.59
N CYS A 708 13.20 32.36 17.07
CA CYS A 708 13.03 30.97 16.66
C CYS A 708 11.89 30.82 15.64
N GLY A 709 12.13 30.07 14.56
CA GLY A 709 11.14 29.53 13.67
C GLY A 709 10.60 28.21 14.23
N TYR A 710 9.43 27.79 13.76
CA TYR A 710 8.77 26.55 14.18
C TYR A 710 8.19 25.79 13.00
N LEU A 711 8.58 24.53 12.90
CA LEU A 711 8.06 23.56 11.93
C LEU A 711 7.46 22.39 12.70
N HIS A 712 6.30 21.90 12.26
CA HIS A 712 5.78 20.60 12.70
C HIS A 712 5.61 19.69 11.51
N ILE A 713 6.08 18.42 11.66
CA ILE A 713 6.03 17.40 10.62
C ILE A 713 5.15 16.25 11.15
N PRO A 714 3.88 16.15 10.73
CA PRO A 714 2.91 15.21 11.31
C PRO A 714 3.12 13.76 10.87
N ASP A 715 3.68 13.57 9.69
CA ASP A 715 3.99 12.28 9.07
C ASP A 715 5.13 12.42 8.07
N MET A 716 5.69 11.31 7.63
CA MET A 716 6.70 11.24 6.58
C MET A 716 6.09 10.76 5.26
N GLY A 717 4.92 11.29 4.93
CA GLY A 717 4.20 11.08 3.68
C GLY A 717 3.93 12.40 2.96
N GLY A 718 2.94 12.39 2.04
CA GLY A 718 2.60 13.56 1.23
C GLY A 718 2.10 14.76 2.03
N SER A 719 1.29 14.54 3.06
CA SER A 719 0.78 15.60 3.94
C SER A 719 1.89 16.25 4.76
N GLY A 720 2.79 15.43 5.33
CA GLY A 720 3.96 15.93 6.06
C GLY A 720 4.93 16.70 5.18
N TRP A 721 5.19 16.21 3.95
CA TRP A 721 6.02 16.92 2.97
C TRP A 721 5.44 18.28 2.56
N ALA A 722 4.12 18.33 2.32
CA ALA A 722 3.43 19.58 1.99
C ALA A 722 3.50 20.57 3.16
N GLN A 723 3.26 20.11 4.40
CA GLN A 723 3.36 20.93 5.60
C GLN A 723 4.78 21.44 5.81
N PHE A 724 5.78 20.55 5.72
CA PHE A 724 7.18 20.88 5.88
C PHE A 724 7.65 21.97 4.89
N ASN A 725 7.40 21.79 3.59
CA ASN A 725 7.83 22.78 2.58
C ASN A 725 7.10 24.12 2.73
N ARG A 726 5.81 24.10 3.06
CA ARG A 726 5.03 25.33 3.29
C ARG A 726 5.57 26.14 4.46
N ASP A 727 5.91 25.47 5.57
CA ASP A 727 6.37 26.13 6.78
C ASP A 727 7.87 26.47 6.71
N LEU A 728 8.71 25.59 6.13
CA LEU A 728 10.14 25.85 5.99
C LEU A 728 10.41 27.19 5.31
N ARG A 729 9.73 27.48 4.22
CA ARG A 729 9.91 28.73 3.45
C ARG A 729 9.62 29.98 4.27
N GLY A 730 8.72 29.90 5.24
CA GLY A 730 8.38 31.03 6.14
C GLY A 730 9.28 31.13 7.38
N GLU A 731 9.81 30.01 7.85
CA GLU A 731 10.45 29.93 9.17
C GLU A 731 11.98 29.75 9.12
N VAL A 732 12.55 29.24 8.01
CA VAL A 732 14.00 28.97 7.88
C VAL A 732 14.86 30.23 7.98
N PHE A 733 14.31 31.41 7.68
CA PHE A 733 15.01 32.71 7.78
C PHE A 733 15.20 33.20 9.22
N ARG A 734 14.57 32.56 10.19
CA ARG A 734 14.75 32.88 11.61
C ARG A 734 16.17 32.51 12.07
N PRO A 735 16.70 33.24 13.09
CA PRO A 735 18.02 32.93 13.63
C PRO A 735 18.23 31.53 14.17
N ALA A 736 17.18 30.88 14.71
CA ALA A 736 17.18 29.50 15.14
C ALA A 736 15.90 28.80 14.66
N LEU A 737 15.88 27.48 14.66
CA LEU A 737 14.75 26.68 14.15
C LEU A 737 14.39 25.57 15.15
N ILE A 738 13.10 25.42 15.44
CA ILE A 738 12.54 24.28 16.16
C ILE A 738 11.85 23.36 15.13
N VAL A 739 12.27 22.10 15.09
CA VAL A 739 11.70 21.05 14.25
C VAL A 739 10.97 20.07 15.14
N ASP A 740 9.65 20.12 15.11
CA ASP A 740 8.78 19.33 15.99
C ASP A 740 8.27 18.10 15.23
N VAL A 741 8.72 16.90 15.63
CA VAL A 741 8.27 15.61 15.09
C VAL A 741 7.44 14.83 16.11
N ARG A 742 6.97 15.47 17.20
CA ARG A 742 6.08 14.81 18.15
C ARG A 742 4.78 14.35 17.50
N GLY A 743 4.36 13.14 17.84
CA GLY A 743 3.19 12.53 17.24
C GLY A 743 3.34 12.20 15.75
N ASN A 744 4.56 12.17 15.21
CA ASN A 744 4.81 11.81 13.81
C ASN A 744 4.44 10.33 13.57
N ALA A 745 3.51 10.09 12.65
CA ALA A 745 2.96 8.77 12.37
C ALA A 745 3.84 7.91 11.45
N GLY A 746 5.04 8.39 11.08
CA GLY A 746 5.93 7.68 10.15
C GLY A 746 5.60 7.89 8.68
N GLY A 747 6.20 7.10 7.84
CA GLY A 747 6.14 7.16 6.38
C GLY A 747 7.43 6.64 5.75
N HIS A 748 7.96 7.31 4.72
CA HIS A 748 9.19 6.87 4.04
C HIS A 748 9.94 8.01 3.31
N ILE A 749 9.78 9.26 3.74
CA ILE A 749 10.43 10.43 3.12
C ILE A 749 11.35 11.19 4.07
N SER A 750 11.73 10.61 5.21
CA SER A 750 12.65 11.25 6.16
C SER A 750 13.96 11.68 5.51
N GLU A 751 14.47 10.90 4.55
CA GLU A 751 15.68 11.25 3.79
C GLU A 751 15.56 12.60 3.07
N LEU A 752 14.40 12.91 2.48
CA LEU A 752 14.15 14.19 1.79
C LEU A 752 14.12 15.37 2.77
N VAL A 753 13.55 15.16 3.95
CA VAL A 753 13.53 16.18 5.02
C VAL A 753 14.92 16.42 5.54
N VAL A 754 15.68 15.37 5.81
CA VAL A 754 17.08 15.42 6.25
C VAL A 754 17.94 16.17 5.25
N GLU A 755 17.80 15.90 3.94
CA GLU A 755 18.53 16.60 2.88
C GLU A 755 18.35 18.13 2.97
N LYS A 756 17.13 18.61 3.21
CA LYS A 756 16.88 20.05 3.36
C LYS A 756 17.49 20.60 4.65
N LEU A 757 17.43 19.89 5.75
CA LEU A 757 17.93 20.33 7.05
C LEU A 757 19.47 20.28 7.16
N THR A 758 20.16 19.47 6.36
CA THR A 758 21.62 19.38 6.29
C THR A 758 22.25 20.50 5.46
N ARG A 759 21.47 21.27 4.73
CA ARG A 759 21.96 22.37 3.90
C ARG A 759 22.69 23.39 4.75
N THR A 760 23.85 23.83 4.28
CA THR A 760 24.72 24.83 4.96
C THR A 760 24.81 26.09 4.13
N ILE A 761 24.69 27.25 4.77
CA ILE A 761 24.89 28.53 4.10
C ILE A 761 26.36 28.67 3.73
N LEU A 762 26.64 28.74 2.43
CA LEU A 762 27.97 28.90 1.88
C LEU A 762 28.30 30.37 1.54
N GLY A 763 27.25 31.16 1.32
CA GLY A 763 27.39 32.55 0.92
C GLY A 763 26.05 33.29 0.87
N TRP A 764 26.07 34.46 0.23
CA TRP A 764 24.88 35.30 0.10
C TRP A 764 24.85 35.95 -1.29
N ASP A 765 23.68 35.92 -1.90
CA ASP A 765 23.37 36.74 -3.06
C ASP A 765 22.86 38.10 -2.61
N VAL A 766 23.58 39.14 -2.97
CA VAL A 766 23.27 40.52 -2.58
C VAL A 766 22.77 41.28 -3.80
N THR A 767 21.52 41.71 -3.74
CA THR A 767 20.86 42.49 -4.80
C THR A 767 20.66 43.93 -4.34
N ARG A 768 20.65 44.91 -5.27
CA ARG A 768 20.55 46.33 -4.93
C ARG A 768 19.36 46.70 -4.08
N ASP A 769 18.19 46.22 -4.47
CA ASP A 769 16.88 46.67 -3.92
C ASP A 769 16.10 45.53 -3.21
N ALA A 770 16.82 44.47 -2.77
CA ALA A 770 16.21 43.37 -2.04
C ALA A 770 17.09 42.94 -0.86
N GLN A 771 16.53 42.22 0.10
CA GLN A 771 17.27 41.60 1.17
C GLN A 771 18.20 40.50 0.61
N PRO A 772 19.39 40.32 1.16
CA PRO A 772 20.26 39.23 0.74
C PRO A 772 19.62 37.86 0.94
N VAL A 773 19.80 37.00 -0.04
CA VAL A 773 19.32 35.61 -0.01
C VAL A 773 20.51 34.67 0.21
N SER A 774 20.32 33.65 1.04
CA SER A 774 21.38 32.67 1.31
C SER A 774 21.68 31.78 0.10
N TYR A 775 22.98 31.46 -0.08
CA TYR A 775 23.47 30.40 -0.93
C TYR A 775 24.08 29.31 -0.01
N ALA A 776 23.55 28.11 0.16
CA ALA A 776 22.38 27.46 -0.46
C ALA A 776 21.06 28.04 0.05
N SER A 777 20.06 28.01 -0.84
CA SER A 777 18.69 28.41 -0.51
C SER A 777 18.06 27.47 0.54
N ASP A 778 17.14 28.01 1.35
CA ASP A 778 16.39 27.26 2.37
C ASP A 778 17.28 26.50 3.39
N ALA A 779 18.51 26.97 3.62
CA ALA A 779 19.41 26.43 4.64
C ALA A 779 19.15 27.09 6.01
N PRO A 780 19.15 26.34 7.12
CA PRO A 780 19.04 26.89 8.47
C PRO A 780 20.17 27.92 8.73
N ARG A 781 19.82 29.04 9.32
CA ARG A 781 20.82 30.12 9.57
C ARG A 781 21.62 29.90 10.84
N GLY A 782 21.11 29.17 11.80
CA GLY A 782 21.72 28.95 13.11
C GLY A 782 21.31 27.63 13.72
N PRO A 783 21.31 27.52 15.04
CA PRO A 783 21.04 26.26 15.69
C PRO A 783 19.62 25.74 15.37
N VAL A 784 19.55 24.41 15.22
CA VAL A 784 18.31 23.68 15.03
C VAL A 784 18.12 22.79 16.26
N VAL A 785 16.91 22.74 16.81
CA VAL A 785 16.53 21.87 17.94
C VAL A 785 15.35 21.02 17.51
N ALA A 786 15.43 19.70 17.67
CA ALA A 786 14.31 18.81 17.40
C ALA A 786 13.49 18.56 18.65
N LEU A 787 12.19 18.35 18.48
CA LEU A 787 11.26 17.85 19.50
C LEU A 787 10.73 16.48 19.11
N ALA A 788 10.81 15.51 20.02
CA ALA A 788 10.29 14.16 19.84
C ALA A 788 9.52 13.70 21.09
N ASP A 789 8.62 12.73 20.91
CA ASP A 789 7.89 12.10 22.01
C ASP A 789 7.66 10.60 21.77
N GLU A 790 7.00 9.93 22.71
CA GLU A 790 6.68 8.52 22.66
C GLU A 790 5.71 8.13 21.53
N ALA A 791 5.10 9.09 20.87
CA ALA A 791 4.24 8.89 19.69
C ALA A 791 4.96 9.21 18.36
N THR A 792 6.23 9.61 18.42
CA THR A 792 7.11 9.75 17.26
C THR A 792 7.51 8.35 16.79
N ALA A 793 6.99 7.89 15.65
CA ALA A 793 7.02 6.49 15.26
C ALA A 793 7.55 6.25 13.84
N SER A 794 8.08 5.06 13.59
CA SER A 794 8.49 4.54 12.28
C SER A 794 9.54 5.46 11.61
N ASP A 795 9.23 6.06 10.47
CA ASP A 795 10.12 7.05 9.82
C ASP A 795 10.34 8.31 10.69
N GLY A 796 9.49 8.53 11.73
CA GLY A 796 9.70 9.48 12.80
C GLY A 796 10.87 9.07 13.73
N ASP A 797 11.01 7.79 14.06
CA ASP A 797 12.20 7.25 14.74
C ASP A 797 13.44 7.44 13.86
N MET A 798 13.31 7.15 12.54
CA MET A 798 14.40 7.25 11.56
C MET A 798 14.94 8.68 11.45
N ILE A 799 14.08 9.70 11.33
CA ILE A 799 14.53 11.09 11.27
C ILE A 799 15.16 11.54 12.59
N THR A 800 14.64 11.09 13.73
CA THR A 800 15.20 11.41 15.04
C THR A 800 16.60 10.81 15.20
N ALA A 801 16.80 9.57 14.76
CA ALA A 801 18.12 8.92 14.71
C ALA A 801 19.05 9.68 13.77
N ALA A 802 18.62 10.02 12.55
CA ALA A 802 19.40 10.76 11.57
C ALA A 802 19.81 12.15 12.09
N PHE A 803 18.90 12.85 12.77
CA PHE A 803 19.14 14.15 13.36
C PHE A 803 20.33 14.12 14.33
N LYS A 804 20.38 13.10 15.21
CA LYS A 804 21.48 12.89 16.15
C LYS A 804 22.76 12.43 15.47
N LEU A 805 22.68 11.45 14.56
CA LEU A 805 23.84 10.86 13.88
C LEU A 805 24.56 11.86 12.98
N LEU A 806 23.82 12.79 12.35
CA LEU A 806 24.36 13.85 11.52
C LEU A 806 24.75 15.10 12.32
N GLY A 807 24.47 15.14 13.62
CA GLY A 807 24.78 16.29 14.47
C GLY A 807 24.05 17.56 14.06
N LEU A 808 22.83 17.45 13.56
CA LEU A 808 22.02 18.59 13.12
C LEU A 808 21.66 19.52 14.29
N GLY A 809 21.48 18.94 15.47
CA GLY A 809 21.20 19.63 16.72
C GLY A 809 20.71 18.68 17.82
N PRO A 810 20.47 19.16 19.04
CA PRO A 810 19.95 18.36 20.11
C PRO A 810 18.47 18.01 19.92
N VAL A 811 18.07 16.84 20.43
CA VAL A 811 16.70 16.36 20.54
C VAL A 811 16.19 16.58 21.94
N VAL A 812 15.04 17.23 22.10
CA VAL A 812 14.38 17.53 23.37
C VAL A 812 13.06 16.75 23.43
N GLY A 813 12.71 16.22 24.59
CA GLY A 813 11.40 15.58 24.81
C GLY A 813 11.50 14.20 25.41
N GLN A 814 10.87 13.21 24.80
CA GLN A 814 10.85 11.83 25.30
C GLN A 814 11.41 10.88 24.24
N ARG A 815 11.80 9.68 24.69
CA ARG A 815 12.23 8.60 23.82
C ARG A 815 11.12 8.27 22.80
N THR A 816 11.52 8.09 21.54
CA THR A 816 10.58 7.78 20.46
C THR A 816 10.00 6.37 20.59
N TRP A 817 9.02 6.04 19.77
CA TRP A 817 8.25 4.81 19.85
C TRP A 817 9.10 3.54 19.69
N GLY A 818 9.94 3.49 18.67
CA GLY A 818 10.81 2.35 18.41
C GLY A 818 10.21 1.30 17.50
N GLY A 819 9.64 1.71 16.38
CA GLY A 819 9.13 0.80 15.37
C GLY A 819 9.71 1.09 14.00
N VAL A 820 10.84 0.46 13.66
CA VAL A 820 11.61 0.73 12.44
C VAL A 820 11.72 -0.46 11.48
N VAL A 821 11.06 -1.57 11.79
CA VAL A 821 10.88 -2.67 10.83
C VAL A 821 9.84 -2.23 9.81
N GLY A 822 10.25 -2.09 8.57
CA GLY A 822 9.35 -1.64 7.50
C GLY A 822 8.46 -2.77 7.00
N MET A 823 7.32 -2.38 6.43
CA MET A 823 6.42 -3.28 5.72
C MET A 823 6.45 -2.98 4.23
N THR A 824 6.56 -4.00 3.41
CA THR A 824 6.31 -3.89 1.98
C THR A 824 5.21 -4.88 1.61
N GLY A 825 4.17 -4.39 0.97
CA GLY A 825 3.02 -5.19 0.57
C GLY A 825 1.94 -5.30 1.65
N ARG A 826 0.72 -5.43 1.15
CA ARG A 826 -0.48 -5.73 1.92
C ARG A 826 -1.04 -7.03 1.36
N HIS A 827 -1.14 -8.05 2.18
CA HIS A 827 -1.62 -9.36 1.77
C HIS A 827 -3.09 -9.50 2.11
N ARG A 828 -3.91 -9.76 1.09
CA ARG A 828 -5.35 -9.98 1.27
C ARG A 828 -5.60 -11.48 1.44
N LEU A 829 -6.25 -11.85 2.52
CA LEU A 829 -6.69 -13.22 2.81
C LEU A 829 -7.99 -13.55 2.08
N GLY A 830 -8.40 -14.82 2.12
CA GLY A 830 -9.59 -15.31 1.43
C GLY A 830 -10.88 -14.60 1.84
N ASP A 831 -11.05 -14.31 3.13
CA ASP A 831 -12.20 -13.57 3.66
C ASP A 831 -12.17 -12.05 3.37
N GLY A 832 -11.08 -11.55 2.79
CA GLY A 832 -10.85 -10.13 2.53
C GLY A 832 -10.12 -9.38 3.65
N THR A 833 -9.79 -10.04 4.77
CA THR A 833 -8.89 -9.48 5.80
C THR A 833 -7.53 -9.15 5.18
N VAL A 834 -6.97 -8.02 5.55
CA VAL A 834 -5.64 -7.59 5.08
C VAL A 834 -4.65 -7.67 6.21
N ILE A 835 -3.54 -8.34 5.97
CA ILE A 835 -2.38 -8.37 6.87
C ILE A 835 -1.18 -7.68 6.23
N THR A 836 -0.32 -7.08 7.06
CA THR A 836 1.00 -6.61 6.65
C THR A 836 2.07 -7.53 7.22
N VAL A 837 3.21 -7.61 6.54
CA VAL A 837 4.34 -8.42 6.98
C VAL A 837 5.53 -7.52 7.26
N PRO A 838 6.22 -7.67 8.40
CA PRO A 838 7.52 -7.06 8.65
C PRO A 838 8.57 -7.62 7.69
N MET A 839 8.86 -6.93 6.59
CA MET A 839 9.68 -7.46 5.48
C MET A 839 11.09 -6.90 5.40
N ASN A 840 11.39 -5.79 6.09
CA ASN A 840 12.72 -5.19 6.10
C ASN A 840 13.01 -4.57 7.46
N ALA A 841 14.18 -4.88 8.04
CA ALA A 841 14.62 -4.31 9.32
C ALA A 841 15.67 -3.23 9.09
N ALA A 842 15.63 -2.16 9.91
CA ALA A 842 16.61 -1.10 9.88
C ALA A 842 17.77 -1.42 10.81
N TRP A 843 19.00 -1.29 10.31
CA TRP A 843 20.23 -1.41 11.09
C TRP A 843 21.03 -0.11 11.02
N PHE A 844 21.44 0.40 12.16
CA PHE A 844 22.26 1.62 12.26
C PHE A 844 23.64 1.28 12.81
N ALA A 845 24.69 1.85 12.23
CA ALA A 845 26.04 1.65 12.71
C ALA A 845 26.23 2.01 14.20
N ALA A 846 25.49 3.02 14.69
CA ALA A 846 25.58 3.48 16.09
C ALA A 846 24.64 2.74 17.04
N TYR A 847 23.52 2.23 16.54
CA TYR A 847 22.46 1.62 17.38
C TYR A 847 22.32 0.11 17.13
N GLY A 848 22.95 -0.44 16.07
CA GLY A 848 22.69 -1.82 15.64
C GLY A 848 21.21 -1.99 15.24
N TRP A 849 20.58 -3.05 15.69
CA TRP A 849 19.15 -3.33 15.53
C TRP A 849 18.27 -2.70 16.62
N SER A 850 18.87 -2.03 17.62
CA SER A 850 18.17 -1.67 18.85
C SER A 850 17.24 -0.46 18.79
N VAL A 851 17.08 0.19 17.63
CA VAL A 851 16.03 1.21 17.46
C VAL A 851 14.66 0.53 17.43
N GLU A 852 14.55 -0.66 16.82
CA GLU A 852 13.36 -1.50 16.94
C GLU A 852 13.13 -1.90 18.40
N ASN A 853 11.90 -1.83 18.88
CA ASN A 853 11.43 -2.11 20.24
C ASN A 853 12.01 -1.21 21.35
N ARG A 854 12.84 -0.22 21.00
CA ARG A 854 13.37 0.72 21.99
C ARG A 854 13.10 2.18 21.64
N GLY A 855 13.35 2.58 20.38
CA GLY A 855 13.33 3.98 19.96
C GLY A 855 14.66 4.71 20.17
N VAL A 856 14.63 6.01 20.00
CA VAL A 856 15.76 6.94 20.09
C VAL A 856 15.58 7.82 21.32
N ASP A 857 16.55 7.79 22.24
CA ASP A 857 16.53 8.63 23.43
C ASP A 857 16.78 10.11 23.06
N PRO A 858 16.09 11.08 23.69
CA PRO A 858 16.40 12.50 23.52
C PRO A 858 17.74 12.85 24.16
N ASP A 859 18.32 14.00 23.79
CA ASP A 859 19.52 14.55 24.43
C ASP A 859 19.17 15.33 25.72
N LEU A 860 17.97 15.91 25.74
CA LEU A 860 17.38 16.55 26.91
C LEU A 860 16.00 15.97 27.17
N GLU A 861 15.86 15.21 28.24
CA GLU A 861 14.55 14.67 28.64
C GLU A 861 13.65 15.78 29.18
N ALA A 862 12.47 15.91 28.60
CA ALA A 862 11.44 16.86 29.01
C ALA A 862 10.08 16.14 29.01
N LEU A 863 9.50 15.98 30.20
CA LEU A 863 8.22 15.33 30.39
C LEU A 863 7.08 16.34 30.32
N ARG A 864 5.96 15.92 29.77
CA ARG A 864 4.69 16.64 29.86
C ARG A 864 3.79 15.88 30.83
N THR A 865 3.63 16.43 32.03
CA THR A 865 2.80 15.80 33.03
C THR A 865 1.30 15.99 32.76
N PRO A 866 0.40 15.15 33.33
CA PRO A 866 -1.05 15.40 33.28
C PRO A 866 -1.46 16.77 33.83
N LEU A 867 -0.73 17.28 34.82
CA LEU A 867 -0.97 18.62 35.38
C LEU A 867 -0.60 19.71 34.35
N ASP A 868 0.52 19.58 33.63
CA ASP A 868 0.91 20.51 32.57
C ASP A 868 -0.16 20.54 31.46
N TRP A 869 -0.69 19.35 31.13
CA TRP A 869 -1.80 19.26 30.18
C TRP A 869 -3.02 20.01 30.67
N ALA A 870 -3.45 19.78 31.91
CA ALA A 870 -4.63 20.40 32.50
C ALA A 870 -4.50 21.94 32.60
N GLU A 871 -3.31 22.42 32.89
CA GLU A 871 -2.99 23.86 33.02
C GLU A 871 -2.59 24.52 31.70
N GLY A 872 -2.50 23.75 30.60
CA GLY A 872 -2.13 24.25 29.26
C GLY A 872 -0.67 24.65 29.14
N ARG A 873 0.21 24.15 30.01
CA ARG A 873 1.66 24.36 29.92
C ARG A 873 2.29 23.49 28.82
N HIS A 874 3.36 24.00 28.24
CA HIS A 874 4.07 23.36 27.14
C HIS A 874 5.56 23.11 27.48
N ALA A 875 5.84 22.44 28.60
CA ALA A 875 7.18 22.25 29.14
C ALA A 875 8.23 21.84 28.08
N GLN A 876 7.93 20.83 27.27
CA GLN A 876 8.85 20.41 26.19
C GLN A 876 9.17 21.51 25.20
N LEU A 877 8.17 22.30 24.82
CA LEU A 877 8.35 23.41 23.86
C LEU A 877 9.13 24.57 24.50
N ASP A 878 8.86 24.85 25.78
CA ASP A 878 9.55 25.86 26.56
C ASP A 878 11.04 25.52 26.68
N ASP A 879 11.38 24.27 27.00
CA ASP A 879 12.74 23.77 27.10
C ASP A 879 13.46 23.82 25.74
N ALA A 880 12.79 23.44 24.64
CA ALA A 880 13.38 23.49 23.31
C ALA A 880 13.69 24.91 22.86
N VAL A 881 12.79 25.87 23.13
CA VAL A 881 13.02 27.28 22.83
C VAL A 881 14.16 27.86 23.68
N HIS A 882 14.20 27.54 24.98
CA HIS A 882 15.27 27.97 25.85
C HIS A 882 16.64 27.43 25.41
N LEU A 883 16.71 26.14 25.05
CA LEU A 883 17.93 25.53 24.54
C LEU A 883 18.35 26.16 23.21
N ALA A 884 17.42 26.41 22.28
CA ALA A 884 17.71 27.06 21.00
C ALA A 884 18.27 28.47 21.20
N LEU A 885 17.73 29.27 22.15
CA LEU A 885 18.24 30.59 22.48
C LEU A 885 19.64 30.55 23.13
N THR A 886 19.89 29.56 23.98
CA THR A 886 21.21 29.34 24.56
C THR A 886 22.25 29.00 23.50
N LEU A 887 21.95 28.07 22.62
CA LEU A 887 22.81 27.69 21.49
C LEU A 887 23.03 28.87 20.52
N LEU A 888 22.00 29.70 20.29
CA LEU A 888 22.08 30.87 19.44
C LEU A 888 23.00 31.94 20.07
N ALA A 889 23.06 32.04 21.38
CA ALA A 889 24.01 32.94 22.05
C ALA A 889 25.46 32.45 21.94
N GLU A 890 25.70 31.15 21.98
CA GLU A 890 27.00 30.53 21.79
C GLU A 890 27.47 30.55 20.33
N ARG A 891 26.57 30.30 19.41
CA ARG A 891 26.79 30.23 17.96
C ARG A 891 25.81 31.15 17.22
N PRO A 892 26.15 32.40 16.99
CA PRO A 892 25.26 33.36 16.31
C PRO A 892 24.86 32.87 14.91
N ALA A 893 23.63 33.18 14.50
CA ALA A 893 23.14 32.86 13.17
C ALA A 893 23.97 33.51 12.07
N ALA A 894 24.11 32.81 10.96
CA ALA A 894 24.74 33.36 9.76
C ALA A 894 24.06 34.65 9.32
N ALA A 895 24.84 35.66 8.99
CA ALA A 895 24.37 36.98 8.57
C ALA A 895 25.03 37.37 7.23
N PRO A 896 24.29 38.11 6.38
CA PRO A 896 24.91 38.62 5.14
C PRO A 896 26.03 39.61 5.47
N PRO A 897 27.02 39.78 4.54
CA PRO A 897 28.11 40.73 4.71
C PRO A 897 27.58 42.18 4.74
N ALA A 898 28.30 43.06 5.44
CA ALA A 898 28.01 44.49 5.41
C ALA A 898 28.39 45.10 4.04
N HIS A 899 27.66 46.13 3.59
CA HIS A 899 27.97 46.85 2.36
C HIS A 899 29.35 47.56 2.39
N THR A 900 29.99 47.66 3.54
CA THR A 900 31.35 48.22 3.72
C THR A 900 32.44 47.32 3.14
N ASP A 901 32.15 46.03 2.91
CA ASP A 901 33.13 45.04 2.45
C ASP A 901 33.12 44.85 0.93
N ILE A 902 32.50 45.76 0.20
CA ILE A 902 32.47 45.72 -1.26
C ILE A 902 33.86 46.00 -1.83
N PRO A 903 34.41 45.08 -2.66
CA PRO A 903 35.74 45.27 -3.22
C PRO A 903 35.78 46.49 -4.14
N ASP A 904 36.87 47.29 -4.02
CA ASP A 904 37.14 48.35 -4.96
C ASP A 904 37.55 47.73 -6.33
N ARG A 905 36.74 47.98 -7.35
CA ARG A 905 36.93 47.54 -8.72
C ARG A 905 37.45 48.65 -9.64
N THR A 906 37.94 49.75 -9.09
CA THR A 906 38.60 50.77 -9.89
C THR A 906 39.85 50.19 -10.58
N ARG A 907 40.06 50.52 -11.82
CA ARG A 907 41.25 50.07 -12.55
C ARG A 907 42.48 50.58 -11.85
N PRO A 908 43.46 49.72 -11.52
CA PRO A 908 44.72 50.18 -10.96
C PRO A 908 45.42 51.15 -11.97
N LYS A 909 45.97 52.22 -11.47
CA LYS A 909 46.81 53.11 -12.30
C LYS A 909 47.98 52.33 -12.85
N LEU A 910 48.25 52.47 -14.13
CA LEU A 910 49.48 51.92 -14.72
C LEU A 910 50.68 52.38 -13.95
N PRO A 911 51.60 51.50 -13.54
CA PRO A 911 52.83 51.91 -12.95
C PRO A 911 53.63 52.72 -13.97
N PRO A 912 54.41 53.71 -13.54
CA PRO A 912 55.28 54.45 -14.44
C PRO A 912 56.19 53.46 -15.17
N ARG A 913 56.43 53.65 -16.49
CA ARG A 913 57.43 52.86 -17.23
C ARG A 913 58.79 53.10 -16.59
N ASN A 914 59.48 52.02 -16.18
CA ASN A 914 60.86 52.09 -15.72
C ASN A 914 61.68 52.76 -16.85
N GLY A 915 62.19 53.99 -16.56
CA GLY A 915 63.10 54.67 -17.47
C GLY A 915 62.65 56.05 -18.03
N GLN A 916 61.66 56.69 -17.43
CA GLN A 916 61.43 58.14 -17.65
C GLN A 916 61.34 58.81 -16.28
N ASP A 917 62.46 59.33 -15.84
CA ASP A 917 62.54 60.47 -14.91
C ASP A 917 62.36 61.77 -15.72
#